data_7c594d1f909dda7c382057dc134829af
#
_entry.id   7c594d1f909dda7c382057dc134829af
#
_cell.length_a   1.000
_cell.length_b   1.000
_cell.length_c   1.000
_cell.angle_alpha   90.00
_cell.angle_beta   90.00
_cell.angle_gamma   90.00
#
_symmetry.space_group_name_H-M   'P 1'
#
loop_
_entity.id
_entity.type
_entity.pdbx_description
1 polymer ?
#
loop_
_entity_poly.entity_id
_entity_poly.type
_entity_poly.pdbx_seq_one_letter_code
_entity_poly.pdbx_strand_id
1 'polypeptide(L)'
;MLLGVRHHGPGSARAVRAALEAARPGIVLIEGPPEADALIPLAADEDMRPPVALLAHAVDEPGRSAFWPLAEFSPEWVAVRWALEHDVPARFIDLPATHTLAWRASEGEEDESSGCGEGDGPGAALPGLRGDPLAVLAEAAGYDDPELWWEDAVEHREAGDGDVLAPFTALEEAMTALRETGEAGAHDREPVREAYMRLQVRAAQREFGQGVAVVCGAWHVPALRRRVTVGADRALLKGLPRTKVDMTWVPWTHRRLSRASGYGAGVESPGWYGHLFDAPDRPVERWLTKVAGLLRAEDRLVSSAHVIEAVRLAETLAVLRGRPLPGLSETTEAVRAVMCEGSDVPLALVHDRLVVGDVLGEVPAGAPAVPLQRDLARLQRRLRLKPEASERELELDLRKETDAGRSRLLHRLRLLGIGWGEPASSRGSTGTFRETWRLRWEPELSVRVAEAGVWGTTVSAAATAKAEADAVTAQALAEVTTLAERCLLAELPDALGPVMRILADRAALDTDVGHLAQALPALVRSLRYGDVRGTGTGALAEVAAGLAERVFVGLPPACAALDADAAQEMCRHVDAVHGAVGLLGDAAAPGHGDLRARWRAVLHTLSGRDTVPGVIRGRAVRLLLDDGDLAPDEAARLMGLVLSPGTRPADAAAWIEGFFGGGSGGGMLLLHDERLLALVDGWLTGVPAEAFTDVLPLVRRTFSAYEPGVRRGIGELVRRGPEGRVGVTATDGGAPGFATGLDTGRADAVLPVVRLLLGLGGAVEGEGAAVGEADSVGDARSPGPVDRAVPADRAGPSDPGDSADLPGPADRAGAAERVNPAGRADSAESADRTDSADRTGSADSADRTDSADRAGAADPAESADRAGTSAVPVGCAVNEPVEVDA
;
A
#
# COMPACT_ATOMS: atom_id res chain seq x y z
N MET A 1 -31.00 -29.50 18.79
CA MET A 1 -29.75 -30.00 18.19
C MET A 1 -28.66 -28.92 18.41
N LEU A 2 -27.48 -29.30 18.91
CA LEU A 2 -26.33 -28.42 19.04
C LEU A 2 -25.25 -28.92 18.07
N LEU A 3 -24.74 -28.05 17.21
CA LEU A 3 -23.74 -28.33 16.21
C LEU A 3 -22.50 -27.52 16.57
N GLY A 4 -21.58 -28.13 17.30
CA GLY A 4 -20.29 -27.57 17.68
C GLY A 4 -19.32 -27.59 16.52
N VAL A 5 -18.80 -26.46 16.10
CA VAL A 5 -17.95 -26.33 14.92
C VAL A 5 -16.58 -25.73 15.24
N ARG A 6 -15.62 -25.96 14.37
CA ARG A 6 -14.46 -25.09 14.21
C ARG A 6 -14.83 -24.00 13.20
N HIS A 7 -14.63 -22.75 13.57
CA HIS A 7 -14.84 -21.64 12.66
C HIS A 7 -13.93 -21.83 11.41
N HIS A 8 -14.50 -21.55 10.24
CA HIS A 8 -13.80 -21.66 8.95
C HIS A 8 -13.24 -23.07 8.62
N GLY A 9 -13.85 -24.13 9.16
CA GLY A 9 -13.51 -25.53 8.82
C GLY A 9 -14.42 -26.06 7.71
N PRO A 10 -13.89 -26.43 6.50
CA PRO A 10 -14.72 -26.94 5.41
C PRO A 10 -15.43 -28.26 5.75
N GLY A 11 -14.79 -29.15 6.50
CA GLY A 11 -15.43 -30.38 7.00
C GLY A 11 -16.57 -30.10 7.97
N SER A 12 -16.37 -29.16 8.91
CA SER A 12 -17.44 -28.68 9.80
C SER A 12 -18.59 -28.07 9.00
N ALA A 13 -18.30 -27.30 7.95
CA ALA A 13 -19.31 -26.68 7.09
C ALA A 13 -20.15 -27.73 6.34
N ARG A 14 -19.49 -28.72 5.74
CA ARG A 14 -20.19 -29.86 5.10
C ARG A 14 -21.05 -30.66 6.08
N ALA A 15 -20.52 -30.95 7.29
CA ALA A 15 -21.25 -31.61 8.34
C ALA A 15 -22.48 -30.85 8.82
N VAL A 16 -22.37 -29.50 8.99
CA VAL A 16 -23.50 -28.61 9.34
C VAL A 16 -24.57 -28.69 8.26
N ARG A 17 -24.22 -28.59 6.98
CA ARG A 17 -25.20 -28.71 5.89
C ARG A 17 -25.92 -30.06 5.92
N ALA A 18 -25.20 -31.18 6.06
CA ALA A 18 -25.77 -32.51 6.14
C ALA A 18 -26.69 -32.65 7.36
N ALA A 19 -26.32 -32.13 8.52
CA ALA A 19 -27.13 -32.19 9.73
C ALA A 19 -28.42 -31.35 9.61
N LEU A 20 -28.36 -30.18 8.99
CA LEU A 20 -29.53 -29.33 8.75
C LEU A 20 -30.49 -29.97 7.73
N GLU A 21 -29.95 -30.58 6.65
CA GLU A 21 -30.75 -31.32 5.67
C GLU A 21 -31.46 -32.53 6.29
N ALA A 22 -30.79 -33.24 7.15
CA ALA A 22 -31.38 -34.41 7.82
C ALA A 22 -32.44 -34.05 8.87
N ALA A 23 -32.16 -32.99 9.65
CA ALA A 23 -33.00 -32.65 10.80
C ALA A 23 -34.17 -31.68 10.46
N ARG A 24 -34.07 -30.92 9.39
CA ARG A 24 -35.08 -29.92 8.97
C ARG A 24 -35.61 -29.08 10.12
N PRO A 25 -34.76 -28.31 10.83
CA PRO A 25 -35.21 -27.50 11.99
C PRO A 25 -36.17 -26.41 11.60
N GLY A 26 -37.02 -25.93 12.53
CA GLY A 26 -37.92 -24.80 12.35
C GLY A 26 -37.25 -23.46 12.55
N ILE A 27 -36.04 -23.44 13.14
CA ILE A 27 -35.19 -22.23 13.29
C ILE A 27 -33.73 -22.65 13.40
N VAL A 28 -32.85 -21.84 12.82
CA VAL A 28 -31.39 -21.96 12.98
C VAL A 28 -30.87 -20.80 13.81
N LEU A 29 -30.17 -21.10 14.90
CA LEU A 29 -29.49 -20.16 15.75
C LEU A 29 -27.99 -20.25 15.47
N ILE A 30 -27.34 -19.10 15.26
CA ILE A 30 -25.97 -19.03 14.78
C ILE A 30 -25.16 -18.15 15.72
N GLU A 31 -23.93 -18.53 16.05
CA GLU A 31 -23.01 -17.67 16.80
C GLU A 31 -22.72 -16.39 16.00
N GLY A 32 -22.96 -15.23 16.61
CA GLY A 32 -22.81 -13.91 16.00
C GLY A 32 -23.67 -12.87 16.71
N PRO A 33 -23.48 -11.59 16.42
CA PRO A 33 -24.12 -10.48 17.09
C PRO A 33 -25.60 -10.34 16.66
N PRO A 34 -26.56 -10.33 17.59
CA PRO A 34 -28.00 -10.24 17.28
C PRO A 34 -28.41 -8.98 16.51
N GLU A 35 -27.64 -7.91 16.63
CA GLU A 35 -27.87 -6.66 15.87
C GLU A 35 -27.79 -6.88 14.37
N ALA A 36 -27.12 -7.96 13.92
CA ALA A 36 -26.98 -8.32 12.51
C ALA A 36 -28.15 -9.13 11.95
N ASP A 37 -29.17 -9.54 12.74
CA ASP A 37 -30.30 -10.35 12.25
C ASP A 37 -30.98 -9.70 11.02
N ALA A 38 -31.13 -8.37 11.03
CA ALA A 38 -31.73 -7.63 9.91
C ALA A 38 -30.88 -7.69 8.61
N LEU A 39 -29.61 -8.08 8.69
CA LEU A 39 -28.68 -8.17 7.58
C LEU A 39 -28.61 -9.58 6.97
N ILE A 40 -29.16 -10.60 7.64
CA ILE A 40 -29.18 -11.99 7.16
C ILE A 40 -29.77 -12.11 5.76
N PRO A 41 -30.91 -11.46 5.41
CA PRO A 41 -31.49 -11.61 4.07
C PRO A 41 -30.56 -11.17 2.94
N LEU A 42 -29.63 -10.24 3.17
CA LEU A 42 -28.66 -9.78 2.18
C LEU A 42 -27.69 -10.88 1.73
N ALA A 43 -27.50 -11.92 2.56
CA ALA A 43 -26.67 -13.06 2.19
C ALA A 43 -27.27 -13.89 1.05
N ALA A 44 -28.56 -13.70 0.68
CA ALA A 44 -29.20 -14.35 -0.46
C ALA A 44 -28.95 -13.59 -1.78
N ASP A 45 -28.46 -12.36 -1.74
CA ASP A 45 -28.21 -11.53 -2.93
C ASP A 45 -27.10 -12.14 -3.82
N GLU A 46 -27.29 -12.09 -5.15
CA GLU A 46 -26.34 -12.65 -6.12
C GLU A 46 -24.99 -11.92 -6.14
N ASP A 47 -24.98 -10.65 -5.70
CA ASP A 47 -23.77 -9.84 -5.59
C ASP A 47 -23.03 -10.07 -4.26
N MET A 48 -23.57 -10.86 -3.35
CA MET A 48 -22.90 -11.23 -2.10
C MET A 48 -21.96 -12.41 -2.33
N ARG A 49 -20.65 -12.15 -2.29
CA ARG A 49 -19.61 -13.16 -2.52
C ARG A 49 -18.60 -13.18 -1.38
N PRO A 50 -18.55 -14.25 -0.58
CA PRO A 50 -17.52 -14.42 0.45
C PRO A 50 -16.10 -14.42 -0.14
N PRO A 51 -15.08 -14.11 0.69
CA PRO A 51 -15.17 -13.85 2.12
C PRO A 51 -15.73 -12.46 2.44
N VAL A 52 -16.67 -12.40 3.36
CA VAL A 52 -17.30 -11.16 3.83
C VAL A 52 -17.27 -11.12 5.35
N ALA A 53 -17.46 -9.96 5.96
CA ALA A 53 -17.58 -9.85 7.40
C ALA A 53 -18.77 -8.99 7.81
N LEU A 54 -19.39 -9.32 8.93
CA LEU A 54 -20.20 -8.37 9.67
C LEU A 54 -19.28 -7.40 10.39
N LEU A 55 -19.47 -6.11 10.17
CA LEU A 55 -18.79 -5.03 10.86
C LEU A 55 -19.75 -4.37 11.83
N ALA A 56 -19.40 -4.35 13.11
CA ALA A 56 -19.98 -3.47 14.11
C ALA A 56 -19.00 -2.35 14.43
N HIS A 57 -19.48 -1.10 14.48
CA HIS A 57 -18.68 0.01 14.97
C HIS A 57 -19.49 0.88 15.93
N ALA A 58 -18.82 1.49 16.91
CA ALA A 58 -19.44 2.45 17.79
C ALA A 58 -19.83 3.71 17.00
N VAL A 59 -21.07 4.20 17.17
CA VAL A 59 -21.57 5.37 16.41
C VAL A 59 -20.78 6.63 16.75
N ASP A 60 -20.43 6.79 18.02
CA ASP A 60 -19.75 7.98 18.52
C ASP A 60 -18.22 7.90 18.35
N GLU A 61 -17.68 6.69 18.10
CA GLU A 61 -16.25 6.41 17.94
C GLU A 61 -16.03 5.27 16.92
N PRO A 62 -16.18 5.52 15.61
CA PRO A 62 -16.14 4.49 14.59
C PRO A 62 -14.86 3.63 14.54
N GLY A 63 -13.72 4.17 15.00
CA GLY A 63 -12.47 3.41 15.15
C GLY A 63 -12.59 2.22 16.10
N ARG A 64 -13.52 2.29 17.05
CA ARG A 64 -13.84 1.18 17.93
C ARG A 64 -14.82 0.24 17.23
N SER A 65 -14.27 -0.83 16.65
CA SER A 65 -14.99 -1.76 15.79
C SER A 65 -14.70 -3.23 16.10
N ALA A 66 -15.58 -4.12 15.64
CA ALA A 66 -15.42 -5.55 15.70
C ALA A 66 -15.91 -6.19 14.40
N PHE A 67 -15.26 -7.30 14.02
CA PHE A 67 -15.56 -8.04 12.80
C PHE A 67 -15.90 -9.48 13.11
N TRP A 68 -16.88 -10.03 12.37
CA TRP A 68 -17.21 -11.45 12.31
C TRP A 68 -17.06 -11.92 10.87
N PRO A 69 -15.86 -12.41 10.50
CA PRO A 69 -15.60 -12.85 9.15
C PRO A 69 -16.29 -14.15 8.80
N LEU A 70 -16.72 -14.30 7.55
CA LEU A 70 -17.37 -15.47 7.01
C LEU A 70 -16.82 -15.76 5.60
N ALA A 71 -16.33 -16.96 5.40
CA ALA A 71 -15.95 -17.49 4.10
C ALA A 71 -17.03 -18.45 3.57
N GLU A 72 -16.96 -18.87 2.31
CA GLU A 72 -17.86 -19.85 1.72
C GLU A 72 -17.85 -21.17 2.51
N PHE A 73 -16.68 -21.51 3.03
CA PHE A 73 -16.43 -22.70 3.85
C PHE A 73 -16.60 -22.48 5.36
N SER A 74 -17.17 -21.35 5.79
CA SER A 74 -17.52 -21.13 7.21
C SER A 74 -18.83 -21.85 7.53
N PRO A 75 -18.88 -22.67 8.59
CA PRO A 75 -20.11 -23.37 9.00
C PRO A 75 -21.27 -22.42 9.25
N GLU A 76 -21.01 -21.24 9.80
CA GLU A 76 -22.00 -20.20 10.06
C GLU A 76 -22.57 -19.64 8.76
N TRP A 77 -21.71 -19.41 7.74
CA TRP A 77 -22.15 -18.96 6.42
C TRP A 77 -23.03 -20.02 5.74
N VAL A 78 -22.60 -21.29 5.81
CA VAL A 78 -23.38 -22.42 5.28
C VAL A 78 -24.73 -22.52 5.99
N ALA A 79 -24.79 -22.31 7.29
CA ALA A 79 -26.03 -22.30 8.06
C ALA A 79 -26.98 -21.16 7.68
N VAL A 80 -26.45 -19.94 7.48
CA VAL A 80 -27.20 -18.77 6.98
C VAL A 80 -27.77 -19.08 5.60
N ARG A 81 -26.93 -19.56 4.66
CA ARG A 81 -27.35 -19.87 3.28
C ARG A 81 -28.41 -20.97 3.25
N TRP A 82 -28.20 -22.05 4.02
CA TRP A 82 -29.15 -23.14 4.11
C TRP A 82 -30.52 -22.65 4.63
N ALA A 83 -30.54 -21.81 5.66
CA ALA A 83 -31.75 -21.27 6.23
C ALA A 83 -32.52 -20.41 5.21
N LEU A 84 -31.83 -19.56 4.46
CA LEU A 84 -32.41 -18.73 3.41
C LEU A 84 -32.92 -19.57 2.23
N GLU A 85 -32.20 -20.61 1.80
CA GLU A 85 -32.60 -21.55 0.73
C GLU A 85 -33.89 -22.35 1.07
N HIS A 86 -34.16 -22.55 2.37
CA HIS A 86 -35.29 -23.37 2.84
C HIS A 86 -36.40 -22.55 3.52
N ASP A 87 -36.35 -21.20 3.45
CA ASP A 87 -37.30 -20.30 4.12
C ASP A 87 -37.41 -20.55 5.63
N VAL A 88 -36.32 -20.98 6.28
CA VAL A 88 -36.23 -21.22 7.72
C VAL A 88 -35.70 -19.96 8.41
N PRO A 89 -36.32 -19.48 9.50
CA PRO A 89 -35.80 -18.35 10.26
C PRO A 89 -34.38 -18.62 10.77
N ALA A 90 -33.48 -17.61 10.61
CA ALA A 90 -32.16 -17.64 11.22
C ALA A 90 -31.99 -16.43 12.17
N ARG A 91 -31.27 -16.61 13.29
CA ARG A 91 -30.96 -15.56 14.26
C ARG A 91 -29.56 -15.73 14.80
N PHE A 92 -28.88 -14.62 15.02
CA PHE A 92 -27.60 -14.60 15.74
C PHE A 92 -27.86 -14.60 17.26
N ILE A 93 -27.04 -15.33 18.01
CA ILE A 93 -27.30 -15.59 19.44
C ILE A 93 -26.12 -15.31 20.36
N ASP A 94 -25.02 -14.78 19.90
CA ASP A 94 -23.89 -14.40 20.76
C ASP A 94 -24.15 -13.08 21.49
N LEU A 95 -23.24 -12.69 22.40
CA LEU A 95 -23.35 -11.44 23.16
C LEU A 95 -23.45 -10.24 22.19
N PRO A 96 -24.45 -9.36 22.38
CA PRO A 96 -24.61 -8.19 21.54
C PRO A 96 -23.35 -7.35 21.36
N ALA A 97 -23.08 -6.89 20.14
CA ALA A 97 -21.95 -6.01 19.82
C ALA A 97 -21.94 -4.74 20.67
N THR A 98 -23.10 -4.21 21.03
CA THR A 98 -23.31 -3.12 22.00
C THR A 98 -22.55 -3.33 23.30
N HIS A 99 -22.49 -4.56 23.82
CA HIS A 99 -21.76 -4.89 25.05
C HIS A 99 -20.29 -5.19 24.77
N THR A 100 -20.01 -5.94 23.70
CA THR A 100 -18.64 -6.33 23.33
C THR A 100 -17.74 -5.12 23.10
N LEU A 101 -18.24 -4.10 22.35
CA LEU A 101 -17.48 -2.89 22.07
C LEU A 101 -17.34 -1.97 23.29
N ALA A 102 -18.37 -1.91 24.14
CA ALA A 102 -18.31 -1.12 25.39
C ALA A 102 -17.31 -1.72 26.39
N TRP A 103 -17.19 -3.04 26.42
CA TRP A 103 -16.28 -3.73 27.35
C TRP A 103 -14.81 -3.53 27.00
N ARG A 104 -14.47 -3.55 25.71
CA ARG A 104 -13.09 -3.26 25.23
C ARG A 104 -12.61 -1.84 25.59
N ALA A 105 -13.52 -0.87 25.71
CA ALA A 105 -13.17 0.49 26.13
C ALA A 105 -12.72 0.56 27.60
N SER A 106 -13.39 -0.21 28.48
CA SER A 106 -13.04 -0.23 29.90
C SER A 106 -11.70 -0.90 30.19
N GLU A 107 -11.23 -1.81 29.35
CA GLU A 107 -9.92 -2.46 29.49
C GLU A 107 -8.77 -1.57 28.96
N GLY A 108 -9.01 -0.76 27.93
CA GLY A 108 -8.01 0.19 27.39
C GLY A 108 -7.72 1.36 28.32
N GLU A 109 -8.71 1.79 29.13
CA GLU A 109 -8.52 2.87 30.11
C GLU A 109 -7.71 2.43 31.35
N GLU A 110 -7.68 1.13 31.67
CA GLU A 110 -6.88 0.58 32.78
C GLU A 110 -5.41 0.36 32.40
N ASP A 111 -5.10 0.10 31.13
CA ASP A 111 -3.73 -0.09 30.61
C ASP A 111 -2.97 1.22 30.39
N GLU A 112 -3.64 2.34 30.10
CA GLU A 112 -2.99 3.66 29.98
C GLU A 112 -2.51 4.23 31.32
N SER A 113 -2.97 3.67 32.45
CA SER A 113 -2.53 4.08 33.81
C SER A 113 -1.28 3.37 34.30
N SER A 114 -0.75 2.38 33.56
CA SER A 114 0.48 1.64 33.92
C SER A 114 1.52 1.83 32.84
N GLY A 115 2.33 2.85 33.04
CA GLY A 115 3.54 3.30 32.38
C GLY A 115 4.21 2.54 31.23
N CYS A 116 4.48 3.28 30.16
CA CYS A 116 5.65 3.22 29.25
C CYS A 116 6.20 1.84 28.83
N GLY A 117 5.80 1.41 27.63
CA GLY A 117 6.49 0.35 26.90
C GLY A 117 6.13 0.46 25.41
N GLU A 118 7.11 0.82 24.62
CA GLU A 118 7.03 0.99 23.16
C GLU A 118 6.58 -0.27 22.42
N GLY A 119 5.66 -0.08 21.46
CA GLY A 119 5.52 -0.91 20.26
C GLY A 119 4.57 -2.08 20.40
N ASP A 120 3.35 -1.94 19.85
CA ASP A 120 2.86 -2.92 18.88
C ASP A 120 1.52 -2.43 18.26
N GLY A 121 1.39 -2.67 16.96
CA GLY A 121 0.22 -2.32 16.16
C GLY A 121 -1.06 -3.08 16.57
N PRO A 122 -2.24 -2.76 16.00
CA PRO A 122 -3.53 -3.33 16.39
C PRO A 122 -3.62 -4.82 16.04
N GLY A 123 -3.29 -5.67 16.99
CA GLY A 123 -3.28 -7.13 16.82
C GLY A 123 -2.56 -7.88 17.94
N ALA A 124 -2.17 -7.22 19.02
CA ALA A 124 -1.51 -7.89 20.14
C ALA A 124 -2.45 -8.92 20.78
N ALA A 125 -2.13 -10.19 20.56
CA ALA A 125 -2.64 -11.30 21.35
C ALA A 125 -2.26 -11.07 22.81
N LEU A 126 -3.24 -11.05 23.70
CA LEU A 126 -3.05 -10.92 25.12
C LEU A 126 -2.10 -11.99 25.67
N PRO A 127 -1.14 -11.66 26.55
CA PRO A 127 -0.24 -12.63 27.16
C PRO A 127 -1.02 -13.49 28.17
N GLY A 128 -1.30 -14.72 27.78
CA GLY A 128 -2.01 -15.69 28.63
C GLY A 128 -2.64 -16.81 27.85
N LEU A 129 -1.99 -17.30 26.78
CA LEU A 129 -2.33 -18.56 26.11
C LEU A 129 -2.13 -19.73 27.08
N ARG A 130 -3.18 -20.03 27.83
CA ARG A 130 -3.37 -21.36 28.40
C ARG A 130 -4.01 -22.20 27.28
N GLY A 131 -3.20 -23.08 26.69
CA GLY A 131 -3.50 -24.14 25.75
C GLY A 131 -4.61 -23.94 24.70
N ASP A 132 -4.24 -23.84 23.43
CA ASP A 132 -5.17 -24.03 22.30
C ASP A 132 -5.85 -25.40 22.45
N PRO A 133 -7.21 -25.51 22.54
CA PRO A 133 -7.91 -26.77 22.66
C PRO A 133 -7.54 -27.77 21.55
N LEU A 134 -7.28 -27.30 20.33
CA LEU A 134 -6.86 -28.14 19.22
C LEU A 134 -5.45 -28.71 19.42
N ALA A 135 -4.54 -27.91 19.97
CA ALA A 135 -3.18 -28.37 20.28
C ALA A 135 -3.18 -29.48 21.34
N VAL A 136 -4.01 -29.34 22.37
CA VAL A 136 -4.15 -30.39 23.41
C VAL A 136 -4.72 -31.68 22.83
N LEU A 137 -5.72 -31.59 21.93
CA LEU A 137 -6.29 -32.76 21.26
C LEU A 137 -5.29 -33.43 20.30
N ALA A 138 -4.55 -32.66 19.56
CA ALA A 138 -3.50 -33.14 18.65
C ALA A 138 -2.40 -33.88 19.42
N GLU A 139 -1.88 -33.28 20.51
CA GLU A 139 -0.88 -33.91 21.39
C GLU A 139 -1.40 -35.24 21.98
N ALA A 140 -2.65 -35.26 22.46
CA ALA A 140 -3.27 -36.47 22.98
C ALA A 140 -3.43 -37.54 21.90
N ALA A 141 -3.60 -37.15 20.63
CA ALA A 141 -3.67 -38.07 19.49
C ALA A 141 -2.29 -38.43 18.89
N GLY A 142 -1.19 -37.85 19.43
CA GLY A 142 0.18 -38.13 18.99
C GLY A 142 0.62 -37.33 17.77
N TYR A 143 0.00 -36.17 17.51
CA TYR A 143 0.38 -35.22 16.47
C TYR A 143 1.12 -34.05 17.08
N ASP A 144 2.20 -33.59 16.42
CA ASP A 144 2.94 -32.41 16.80
C ASP A 144 2.32 -31.11 16.22
N ASP A 145 1.42 -31.23 15.25
CA ASP A 145 0.77 -30.13 14.54
C ASP A 145 -0.77 -30.23 14.67
N PRO A 146 -1.42 -29.24 15.30
CA PRO A 146 -2.88 -29.19 15.46
C PRO A 146 -3.66 -29.11 14.15
N GLU A 147 -3.13 -28.40 13.15
CA GLU A 147 -3.76 -28.27 11.84
C GLU A 147 -3.74 -29.60 11.09
N LEU A 148 -2.61 -30.31 11.15
CA LEU A 148 -2.44 -31.61 10.56
C LEU A 148 -3.39 -32.64 11.16
N TRP A 149 -3.53 -32.65 12.51
CA TRP A 149 -4.48 -33.50 13.21
C TRP A 149 -5.92 -33.20 12.80
N TRP A 150 -6.27 -31.90 12.73
CA TRP A 150 -7.62 -31.49 12.33
C TRP A 150 -7.93 -31.87 10.88
N GLU A 151 -6.97 -31.69 9.98
CA GLU A 151 -7.09 -32.09 8.58
C GLU A 151 -7.40 -33.57 8.44
N ASP A 152 -6.68 -34.46 9.16
CA ASP A 152 -6.88 -35.90 9.11
C ASP A 152 -8.15 -36.38 9.83
N ALA A 153 -8.46 -35.76 10.98
CA ALA A 153 -9.59 -36.21 11.82
C ALA A 153 -10.94 -35.70 11.31
N VAL A 154 -10.98 -34.50 10.67
CA VAL A 154 -12.22 -33.81 10.35
C VAL A 154 -12.35 -33.46 8.87
N GLU A 155 -11.32 -32.82 8.27
CA GLU A 155 -11.45 -32.29 6.92
C GLU A 155 -11.45 -33.38 5.84
N HIS A 156 -10.67 -34.44 6.01
CA HIS A 156 -10.60 -35.59 5.09
C HIS A 156 -11.69 -36.60 5.30
N ARG A 157 -12.60 -36.39 6.25
CA ARG A 157 -13.68 -37.33 6.51
C ARG A 157 -14.74 -37.22 5.42
N GLU A 158 -14.94 -38.33 4.68
CA GLU A 158 -16.05 -38.40 3.74
C GLU A 158 -17.39 -38.49 4.50
N ALA A 159 -18.44 -37.91 3.91
CA ALA A 159 -19.82 -38.08 4.37
C ALA A 159 -20.23 -39.55 4.10
N GLY A 160 -19.94 -40.44 5.06
CA GLY A 160 -20.35 -41.83 4.97
C GLY A 160 -21.83 -42.04 5.30
N ASP A 161 -22.37 -43.23 5.02
CA ASP A 161 -23.75 -43.67 5.34
C ASP A 161 -24.07 -43.76 6.87
N GLY A 162 -23.26 -43.13 7.72
CA GLY A 162 -23.36 -43.12 9.17
C GLY A 162 -24.24 -42.02 9.74
N ASP A 163 -24.34 -41.98 11.06
CA ASP A 163 -25.06 -40.92 11.79
C ASP A 163 -24.40 -39.54 11.50
N VAL A 164 -25.13 -38.64 10.84
CA VAL A 164 -24.68 -37.28 10.50
C VAL A 164 -24.37 -36.43 11.73
N LEU A 165 -24.84 -36.82 12.94
CA LEU A 165 -24.55 -36.13 14.18
C LEU A 165 -23.33 -36.68 14.93
N ALA A 166 -22.79 -37.82 14.53
CA ALA A 166 -21.65 -38.45 15.18
C ALA A 166 -20.41 -37.54 15.30
N PRO A 167 -20.02 -36.73 14.28
CA PRO A 167 -18.89 -35.81 14.40
C PRO A 167 -19.09 -34.76 15.49
N PHE A 168 -20.31 -34.22 15.60
CA PHE A 168 -20.65 -33.22 16.61
C PHE A 168 -20.66 -33.80 18.02
N THR A 169 -21.11 -35.06 18.16
CA THR A 169 -21.11 -35.77 19.44
C THR A 169 -19.68 -36.02 19.93
N ALA A 170 -18.81 -36.50 19.03
CA ALA A 170 -17.40 -36.75 19.37
C ALA A 170 -16.68 -35.46 19.76
N LEU A 171 -16.92 -34.36 19.03
CA LEU A 171 -16.31 -33.09 19.33
C LEU A 171 -16.84 -32.49 20.66
N GLU A 172 -18.15 -32.65 20.94
CA GLU A 172 -18.73 -32.26 22.23
C GLU A 172 -18.13 -33.05 23.41
N GLU A 173 -17.91 -34.33 23.26
CA GLU A 173 -17.27 -35.19 24.29
C GLU A 173 -15.83 -34.72 24.54
N ALA A 174 -15.07 -34.47 23.48
CA ALA A 174 -13.70 -33.96 23.57
C ALA A 174 -13.64 -32.58 24.27
N MET A 175 -14.49 -31.63 23.87
CA MET A 175 -14.54 -30.30 24.52
C MET A 175 -15.02 -30.39 25.96
N THR A 176 -15.90 -31.31 26.28
CA THR A 176 -16.35 -31.56 27.68
C THR A 176 -15.17 -32.00 28.54
N ALA A 177 -14.41 -32.99 28.06
CA ALA A 177 -13.23 -33.50 28.76
C ALA A 177 -12.17 -32.38 28.99
N LEU A 178 -11.88 -31.56 27.96
CA LEU A 178 -10.96 -30.46 28.08
C LEU A 178 -11.40 -29.40 29.09
N ARG A 179 -12.70 -29.08 29.12
CA ARG A 179 -13.24 -28.09 30.09
C ARG A 179 -13.25 -28.63 31.53
N GLU A 180 -13.32 -29.94 31.73
CA GLU A 180 -13.24 -30.56 33.04
C GLU A 180 -11.82 -30.61 33.59
N THR A 181 -10.80 -30.74 32.75
CA THR A 181 -9.39 -30.73 33.17
C THR A 181 -8.92 -29.32 33.60
N GLY A 182 -9.58 -28.28 33.17
CA GLY A 182 -9.23 -26.89 33.49
C GLY A 182 -7.94 -26.38 32.85
N GLU A 183 -7.34 -27.18 31.98
CA GLU A 183 -6.08 -26.86 31.28
C GLU A 183 -6.27 -25.86 30.12
N ALA A 184 -7.46 -25.83 29.53
CA ALA A 184 -7.82 -24.86 28.50
C ALA A 184 -8.42 -23.61 29.18
N GLY A 185 -7.75 -22.47 29.09
CA GLY A 185 -8.14 -21.23 29.75
C GLY A 185 -9.46 -20.67 29.25
N ALA A 186 -10.46 -20.59 30.13
CA ALA A 186 -11.65 -19.82 29.84
C ALA A 186 -11.33 -18.33 29.89
N HIS A 187 -11.65 -17.57 28.85
CA HIS A 187 -11.66 -16.11 28.91
C HIS A 187 -12.74 -15.64 29.87
N ASP A 188 -12.49 -14.62 30.66
CA ASP A 188 -13.43 -14.05 31.64
C ASP A 188 -14.79 -13.65 31.02
N ARG A 189 -14.84 -13.46 29.71
CA ARG A 189 -16.04 -13.09 28.96
C ARG A 189 -16.90 -14.29 28.52
N GLU A 190 -16.34 -15.49 28.45
CA GLU A 190 -17.09 -16.68 27.97
C GLU A 190 -18.32 -17.01 28.79
N PRO A 191 -18.29 -17.00 30.14
CA PRO A 191 -19.50 -17.25 30.93
C PRO A 191 -20.65 -16.31 30.63
N VAL A 192 -20.33 -15.04 30.27
CA VAL A 192 -21.30 -13.99 29.93
C VAL A 192 -21.90 -14.24 28.54
N ARG A 193 -21.06 -14.57 27.55
CA ARG A 193 -21.49 -14.96 26.19
C ARG A 193 -22.42 -16.19 26.27
N GLU A 194 -21.98 -17.22 26.96
CA GLU A 194 -22.73 -18.48 27.14
C GLU A 194 -24.06 -18.27 27.88
N ALA A 195 -24.10 -17.37 28.87
CA ALA A 195 -25.34 -17.02 29.55
C ALA A 195 -26.35 -16.37 28.60
N TYR A 196 -25.89 -15.49 27.73
CA TYR A 196 -26.73 -14.86 26.70
C TYR A 196 -27.25 -15.90 25.70
N MET A 197 -26.34 -16.72 25.13
CA MET A 197 -26.68 -17.79 24.19
C MET A 197 -27.75 -18.74 24.81
N ARG A 198 -27.56 -19.20 26.06
CA ARG A 198 -28.55 -20.07 26.74
C ARG A 198 -29.91 -19.44 26.84
N LEU A 199 -30.00 -18.12 27.09
CA LEU A 199 -31.28 -17.42 27.14
C LEU A 199 -31.95 -17.35 25.77
N GLN A 200 -31.17 -17.14 24.69
CA GLN A 200 -31.69 -17.13 23.30
C GLN A 200 -32.18 -18.53 22.89
N VAL A 201 -31.40 -19.57 23.16
CA VAL A 201 -31.80 -20.96 22.87
C VAL A 201 -33.10 -21.29 23.58
N ARG A 202 -33.27 -20.95 24.86
CA ARG A 202 -34.51 -21.16 25.60
C ARG A 202 -35.68 -20.32 25.07
N ALA A 203 -35.43 -19.15 24.55
CA ALA A 203 -36.45 -18.33 23.90
C ALA A 203 -36.94 -19.01 22.61
N ALA A 204 -36.01 -19.46 21.76
CA ALA A 204 -36.32 -20.17 20.53
C ALA A 204 -37.04 -21.52 20.81
N GLN A 205 -36.65 -22.29 21.83
CA GLN A 205 -37.32 -23.54 22.23
C GLN A 205 -38.78 -23.33 22.68
N ARG A 206 -39.10 -22.18 23.28
CA ARG A 206 -40.49 -21.84 23.63
C ARG A 206 -41.33 -21.49 22.39
N GLU A 207 -40.71 -20.92 21.38
CA GLU A 207 -41.34 -20.46 20.13
C GLU A 207 -41.48 -21.63 19.13
N PHE A 208 -40.45 -22.46 18.96
CA PHE A 208 -40.35 -23.50 17.94
C PHE A 208 -40.34 -24.95 18.50
N GLY A 209 -40.47 -25.11 19.79
CA GLY A 209 -40.44 -26.46 20.44
C GLY A 209 -39.06 -27.13 20.31
N GLN A 210 -39.04 -28.36 19.84
CA GLN A 210 -37.81 -29.15 19.65
C GLN A 210 -37.11 -28.89 18.31
N GLY A 211 -37.73 -28.12 17.41
CA GLY A 211 -37.23 -27.83 16.07
C GLY A 211 -36.15 -26.75 16.05
N VAL A 212 -35.23 -26.70 17.01
CA VAL A 212 -34.15 -25.70 17.12
C VAL A 212 -32.80 -26.33 16.80
N ALA A 213 -32.09 -25.77 15.82
CA ALA A 213 -30.67 -26.04 15.56
C ALA A 213 -29.81 -24.85 16.04
N VAL A 214 -28.67 -25.16 16.64
CA VAL A 214 -27.69 -24.16 17.10
C VAL A 214 -26.35 -24.49 16.46
N VAL A 215 -25.77 -23.55 15.76
CA VAL A 215 -24.42 -23.62 15.18
C VAL A 215 -23.54 -22.64 15.96
N CYS A 216 -22.56 -23.16 16.68
CA CYS A 216 -21.65 -22.35 17.48
C CYS A 216 -20.29 -23.04 17.63
N GLY A 217 -19.27 -22.30 18.03
CA GLY A 217 -17.96 -22.88 18.35
C GLY A 217 -18.09 -24.07 19.30
N ALA A 218 -17.38 -25.14 19.00
CA ALA A 218 -17.46 -26.41 19.74
C ALA A 218 -17.19 -26.24 21.25
N TRP A 219 -16.33 -25.28 21.60
CA TRP A 219 -16.00 -24.92 22.97
C TRP A 219 -17.23 -24.54 23.82
N HIS A 220 -18.25 -23.92 23.20
CA HIS A 220 -19.46 -23.46 23.91
C HIS A 220 -20.49 -24.57 24.13
N VAL A 221 -20.45 -25.66 23.37
CA VAL A 221 -21.49 -26.71 23.40
C VAL A 221 -21.70 -27.34 24.79
N PRO A 222 -20.63 -27.70 25.55
CA PRO A 222 -20.83 -28.26 26.91
C PRO A 222 -21.52 -27.26 27.86
N ALA A 223 -21.19 -25.96 27.74
CA ALA A 223 -21.81 -24.94 28.56
C ALA A 223 -23.28 -24.69 28.19
N LEU A 224 -23.63 -24.80 26.90
CA LEU A 224 -25.03 -24.68 26.45
C LEU A 224 -25.91 -25.85 26.89
N ARG A 225 -25.33 -27.05 27.02
CA ARG A 225 -26.06 -28.26 27.57
C ARG A 225 -26.24 -28.20 29.06
N ARG A 226 -25.35 -27.45 29.75
CA ARG A 226 -25.40 -27.39 31.23
C ARG A 226 -26.71 -26.76 31.70
N ARG A 227 -27.36 -27.36 32.67
CA ARG A 227 -28.58 -26.84 33.28
C ARG A 227 -28.25 -25.71 34.27
N VAL A 228 -28.42 -24.49 33.82
CA VAL A 228 -28.29 -23.25 34.63
C VAL A 228 -29.64 -22.59 34.76
N THR A 229 -29.95 -21.96 35.89
CA THR A 229 -31.24 -21.25 36.07
C THR A 229 -31.23 -19.94 35.24
N VAL A 230 -32.43 -19.56 34.75
CA VAL A 230 -32.62 -18.28 34.04
C VAL A 230 -32.19 -17.08 34.90
N GLY A 231 -32.41 -17.19 36.25
CA GLY A 231 -32.00 -16.17 37.20
C GLY A 231 -30.48 -15.97 37.26
N ALA A 232 -29.70 -17.09 37.24
CA ALA A 232 -28.26 -17.06 37.24
C ALA A 232 -27.72 -16.45 35.94
N ASP A 233 -28.25 -16.87 34.77
CA ASP A 233 -27.87 -16.31 33.47
C ASP A 233 -28.16 -14.80 33.40
N ARG A 234 -29.33 -14.35 33.87
CA ARG A 234 -29.68 -12.93 33.95
C ARG A 234 -28.80 -12.14 34.91
N ALA A 235 -28.33 -12.76 35.99
CA ALA A 235 -27.45 -12.09 36.95
C ALA A 235 -26.08 -11.76 36.32
N LEU A 236 -25.53 -12.66 35.48
CA LEU A 236 -24.29 -12.44 34.73
C LEU A 236 -24.42 -11.28 33.72
N LEU A 237 -25.57 -11.09 33.12
CA LEU A 237 -25.84 -10.05 32.14
C LEU A 237 -26.22 -8.71 32.73
N LYS A 238 -26.38 -8.65 34.09
CA LYS A 238 -26.84 -7.42 34.75
C LYS A 238 -25.73 -6.42 34.88
N GLY A 239 -25.97 -5.19 34.39
CA GLY A 239 -25.03 -4.07 34.56
C GLY A 239 -23.89 -4.03 33.53
N LEU A 240 -23.94 -4.86 32.48
CA LEU A 240 -22.97 -4.77 31.40
C LEU A 240 -22.93 -3.38 30.76
N PRO A 241 -21.75 -2.86 30.46
CA PRO A 241 -21.61 -1.58 29.76
C PRO A 241 -22.26 -1.64 28.38
N ARG A 242 -22.67 -0.49 27.85
CA ARG A 242 -23.33 -0.39 26.55
C ARG A 242 -22.80 0.79 25.75
N THR A 243 -22.59 0.58 24.46
CA THR A 243 -22.37 1.65 23.49
C THR A 243 -23.35 1.51 22.34
N LYS A 244 -23.66 2.60 21.67
CA LYS A 244 -24.52 2.57 20.48
C LYS A 244 -23.70 2.07 19.30
N VAL A 245 -24.21 1.09 18.56
CA VAL A 245 -23.51 0.48 17.43
C VAL A 245 -24.34 0.56 16.16
N ASP A 246 -23.64 0.70 15.03
CA ASP A 246 -24.19 0.45 13.69
C ASP A 246 -23.54 -0.81 13.12
N MET A 247 -24.32 -1.55 12.32
CA MET A 247 -23.90 -2.82 11.74
C MET A 247 -24.03 -2.78 10.22
N THR A 248 -23.06 -3.39 9.54
CA THR A 248 -23.11 -3.56 8.08
C THR A 248 -22.33 -4.80 7.64
N TRP A 249 -22.53 -5.22 6.37
CA TRP A 249 -21.63 -6.14 5.69
C TRP A 249 -20.48 -5.37 5.04
N VAL A 250 -19.28 -5.94 5.11
CA VAL A 250 -18.08 -5.43 4.42
C VAL A 250 -17.36 -6.55 3.68
N PRO A 251 -16.71 -6.26 2.55
CA PRO A 251 -15.80 -7.21 1.90
C PRO A 251 -14.70 -7.62 2.87
N TRP A 252 -14.33 -8.89 2.83
CA TRP A 252 -13.22 -9.42 3.61
C TRP A 252 -12.17 -10.06 2.69
N THR A 253 -11.01 -10.49 3.22
CA THR A 253 -9.97 -11.14 2.43
C THR A 253 -9.56 -12.48 3.05
N HIS A 254 -9.13 -13.43 2.21
CA HIS A 254 -8.53 -14.67 2.70
C HIS A 254 -7.31 -14.39 3.60
N ARG A 255 -6.49 -13.40 3.24
CA ARG A 255 -5.34 -13.00 4.05
C ARG A 255 -5.72 -12.60 5.48
N ARG A 256 -6.85 -11.92 5.65
CA ARG A 256 -7.38 -11.53 6.96
C ARG A 256 -8.12 -12.66 7.69
N LEU A 257 -8.47 -13.73 7.00
CA LEU A 257 -8.91 -14.98 7.64
C LEU A 257 -7.74 -15.82 8.14
N SER A 258 -6.52 -15.53 7.68
CA SER A 258 -5.33 -16.25 8.13
C SER A 258 -4.98 -15.91 9.57
N ARG A 259 -4.62 -16.92 10.37
CA ARG A 259 -4.12 -16.80 11.74
C ARG A 259 -2.88 -15.88 11.82
N ALA A 260 -2.04 -15.87 10.77
CA ALA A 260 -0.88 -14.98 10.64
C ALA A 260 -1.26 -13.49 10.61
N SER A 261 -2.54 -13.14 10.36
CA SER A 261 -3.03 -11.76 10.42
C SER A 261 -3.39 -11.27 11.83
N GLY A 262 -3.26 -12.12 12.87
CA GLY A 262 -3.68 -11.84 14.24
C GLY A 262 -5.15 -12.18 14.54
N TYR A 263 -5.88 -12.77 13.59
CA TYR A 263 -7.25 -13.21 13.83
C TYR A 263 -7.28 -14.53 14.63
N GLY A 264 -7.69 -14.49 15.91
CA GLY A 264 -7.60 -15.60 16.83
C GLY A 264 -8.39 -16.87 16.43
N ALA A 265 -9.53 -16.72 15.72
CA ALA A 265 -10.32 -17.82 15.18
C ALA A 265 -9.90 -18.16 13.72
N GLY A 266 -8.81 -17.61 13.23
CA GLY A 266 -8.33 -17.81 11.86
C GLY A 266 -7.79 -19.21 11.60
N VAL A 267 -7.59 -19.52 10.32
CA VAL A 267 -6.98 -20.75 9.83
C VAL A 267 -5.66 -20.44 9.14
N GLU A 268 -4.75 -21.44 9.02
CA GLU A 268 -3.45 -21.17 8.41
C GLU A 268 -3.52 -21.01 6.87
N SER A 269 -4.43 -21.74 6.25
CA SER A 269 -4.50 -21.92 4.81
C SER A 269 -5.89 -21.65 4.22
N PRO A 270 -6.42 -20.43 4.29
CA PRO A 270 -7.79 -20.14 3.82
C PRO A 270 -8.03 -20.52 2.36
N GLY A 271 -7.05 -20.32 1.48
CA GLY A 271 -7.17 -20.67 0.07
C GLY A 271 -7.17 -22.17 -0.20
N TRP A 272 -6.40 -22.94 0.59
CA TRP A 272 -6.46 -24.40 0.57
C TRP A 272 -7.81 -24.91 1.08
N TYR A 273 -8.34 -24.37 2.19
CA TYR A 273 -9.63 -24.75 2.75
C TYR A 273 -10.79 -24.41 1.81
N GLY A 274 -10.75 -23.22 1.16
CA GLY A 274 -11.72 -22.91 0.10
C GLY A 274 -11.64 -23.91 -1.05
N HIS A 275 -10.43 -24.30 -1.45
CA HIS A 275 -10.25 -25.33 -2.47
C HIS A 275 -10.83 -26.69 -2.06
N LEU A 276 -10.58 -27.14 -0.84
CA LEU A 276 -11.16 -28.39 -0.33
C LEU A 276 -12.69 -28.35 -0.28
N PHE A 277 -13.27 -27.19 0.06
CA PHE A 277 -14.71 -27.01 0.12
C PHE A 277 -15.37 -27.09 -1.26
N ASP A 278 -14.75 -26.42 -2.26
CA ASP A 278 -15.30 -26.30 -3.62
C ASP A 278 -15.03 -27.52 -4.51
N ALA A 279 -13.99 -28.29 -4.22
CA ALA A 279 -13.61 -29.42 -5.06
C ALA A 279 -14.64 -30.55 -4.95
N PRO A 280 -15.37 -30.91 -6.02
CA PRO A 280 -16.38 -31.93 -5.99
C PRO A 280 -15.78 -33.35 -5.94
N ASP A 281 -14.56 -33.49 -6.45
CA ASP A 281 -13.78 -34.72 -6.57
C ASP A 281 -12.29 -34.40 -6.71
N ARG A 282 -11.42 -35.37 -6.42
CA ARG A 282 -9.99 -35.32 -6.71
C ARG A 282 -9.31 -33.97 -6.27
N PRO A 283 -9.41 -33.58 -4.99
CA PRO A 283 -8.94 -32.27 -4.54
C PRO A 283 -7.44 -32.06 -4.77
N VAL A 284 -6.61 -33.07 -4.62
CA VAL A 284 -5.16 -33.00 -4.75
C VAL A 284 -4.75 -32.70 -6.19
N GLU A 285 -5.31 -33.44 -7.17
CA GLU A 285 -4.97 -33.23 -8.57
C GLU A 285 -5.46 -31.86 -9.08
N ARG A 286 -6.65 -31.42 -8.62
CA ARG A 286 -7.17 -30.09 -8.94
C ARG A 286 -6.31 -29.00 -8.33
N TRP A 287 -5.86 -29.19 -7.09
CA TRP A 287 -4.96 -28.25 -6.41
C TRP A 287 -3.62 -28.11 -7.15
N LEU A 288 -2.95 -29.24 -7.41
CA LEU A 288 -1.66 -29.23 -8.10
C LEU A 288 -1.77 -28.69 -9.54
N THR A 289 -2.95 -28.81 -10.17
CA THR A 289 -3.25 -28.17 -11.43
C THR A 289 -3.37 -26.65 -11.29
N LYS A 290 -4.02 -26.13 -10.22
CA LYS A 290 -4.06 -24.69 -9.92
C LYS A 290 -2.65 -24.15 -9.68
N VAL A 291 -1.83 -24.85 -8.88
CA VAL A 291 -0.43 -24.48 -8.63
C VAL A 291 0.37 -24.39 -9.94
N ALA A 292 0.27 -25.41 -10.79
CA ALA A 292 0.92 -25.40 -12.09
C ALA A 292 0.45 -24.26 -12.99
N GLY A 293 -0.83 -23.89 -12.92
CA GLY A 293 -1.40 -22.74 -13.61
C GLY A 293 -0.80 -21.42 -13.14
N LEU A 294 -0.69 -21.21 -11.83
CA LEU A 294 -0.04 -20.04 -11.26
C LEU A 294 1.42 -19.93 -11.67
N LEU A 295 2.20 -21.01 -11.52
CA LEU A 295 3.61 -20.99 -11.86
C LEU A 295 3.85 -20.71 -13.36
N ARG A 296 2.97 -21.19 -14.25
CA ARG A 296 3.05 -20.85 -15.69
C ARG A 296 2.70 -19.39 -15.96
N ALA A 297 1.76 -18.81 -15.23
CA ALA A 297 1.42 -17.40 -15.36
C ALA A 297 2.58 -16.47 -14.93
N GLU A 298 3.50 -16.99 -14.12
CA GLU A 298 4.74 -16.31 -13.69
C GLU A 298 5.97 -16.81 -14.47
N ASP A 299 5.76 -17.20 -15.75
CA ASP A 299 6.79 -17.63 -16.70
C ASP A 299 7.65 -18.83 -16.25
N ARG A 300 7.12 -19.69 -15.35
CA ARG A 300 7.78 -20.92 -14.91
C ARG A 300 7.38 -22.10 -15.78
N LEU A 301 8.35 -22.88 -16.22
CA LEU A 301 8.14 -24.04 -17.08
C LEU A 301 7.63 -25.25 -16.29
N VAL A 302 6.32 -25.36 -16.10
CA VAL A 302 5.69 -26.51 -15.44
C VAL A 302 4.88 -27.31 -16.47
N SER A 303 5.25 -28.56 -16.71
CA SER A 303 4.56 -29.47 -17.64
C SER A 303 3.45 -30.25 -16.94
N SER A 304 2.60 -30.92 -17.74
CA SER A 304 1.62 -31.88 -17.19
C SER A 304 2.30 -33.09 -16.53
N ALA A 305 3.52 -33.46 -16.97
CA ALA A 305 4.30 -34.51 -16.31
C ALA A 305 4.69 -34.12 -14.88
N HIS A 306 5.08 -32.86 -14.66
CA HIS A 306 5.37 -32.36 -13.31
C HIS A 306 4.13 -32.47 -12.41
N VAL A 307 2.93 -32.17 -12.92
CA VAL A 307 1.68 -32.33 -12.13
C VAL A 307 1.47 -33.79 -11.74
N ILE A 308 1.61 -34.74 -12.69
CA ILE A 308 1.44 -36.18 -12.44
C ILE A 308 2.45 -36.67 -11.40
N GLU A 309 3.72 -36.30 -11.52
CA GLU A 309 4.75 -36.71 -10.57
C GLU A 309 4.57 -36.08 -9.20
N ALA A 310 4.09 -34.83 -9.14
CA ALA A 310 3.77 -34.18 -7.86
C ALA A 310 2.60 -34.87 -7.15
N VAL A 311 1.54 -35.28 -7.89
CA VAL A 311 0.44 -36.06 -7.31
C VAL A 311 0.97 -37.38 -6.73
N ARG A 312 1.75 -38.14 -7.50
CA ARG A 312 2.34 -39.40 -7.06
C ARG A 312 3.24 -39.25 -5.84
N LEU A 313 4.03 -38.17 -5.81
CA LEU A 313 4.91 -37.88 -4.68
C LEU A 313 4.08 -37.56 -3.44
N ALA A 314 3.04 -36.71 -3.55
CA ALA A 314 2.17 -36.36 -2.44
C ALA A 314 1.46 -37.60 -1.88
N GLU A 315 0.91 -38.48 -2.74
CA GLU A 315 0.31 -39.75 -2.33
C GLU A 315 1.31 -40.67 -1.63
N THR A 316 2.54 -40.75 -2.15
CA THR A 316 3.61 -41.57 -1.56
C THR A 316 4.01 -41.03 -0.19
N LEU A 317 4.13 -39.72 -0.03
CA LEU A 317 4.45 -39.06 1.26
C LEU A 317 3.34 -39.31 2.28
N ALA A 318 2.08 -39.22 1.88
CA ALA A 318 0.95 -39.52 2.76
C ALA A 318 0.99 -40.99 3.27
N VAL A 319 1.22 -41.93 2.37
CA VAL A 319 1.36 -43.34 2.75
C VAL A 319 2.54 -43.58 3.70
N LEU A 320 3.71 -42.98 3.41
CA LEU A 320 4.90 -43.10 4.28
C LEU A 320 4.68 -42.49 5.68
N ARG A 321 3.84 -41.47 5.78
CA ARG A 321 3.47 -40.80 7.03
C ARG A 321 2.27 -41.43 7.73
N GLY A 322 1.66 -42.48 7.14
CA GLY A 322 0.47 -43.14 7.67
C GLY A 322 -0.80 -42.31 7.62
N ARG A 323 -0.84 -41.29 6.75
CA ARG A 323 -2.00 -40.41 6.59
C ARG A 323 -3.04 -41.05 5.67
N PRO A 324 -4.33 -40.76 5.88
CA PRO A 324 -5.41 -41.30 5.05
C PRO A 324 -5.40 -40.72 3.61
N LEU A 325 -5.08 -39.46 3.46
CA LEU A 325 -5.01 -38.71 2.19
C LEU A 325 -3.86 -37.71 2.24
N PRO A 326 -3.32 -37.30 1.05
CA PRO A 326 -2.38 -36.19 0.99
C PRO A 326 -3.04 -34.89 1.41
N GLY A 327 -2.45 -34.20 2.38
CA GLY A 327 -2.88 -32.88 2.83
C GLY A 327 -2.03 -31.75 2.27
N LEU A 328 -2.16 -30.57 2.89
CA LEU A 328 -1.41 -29.38 2.49
C LEU A 328 0.11 -29.60 2.58
N SER A 329 0.58 -30.29 3.62
CA SER A 329 2.00 -30.55 3.87
C SER A 329 2.61 -31.39 2.73
N GLU A 330 2.01 -32.54 2.37
CA GLU A 330 2.48 -33.42 1.31
C GLU A 330 2.43 -32.76 -0.05
N THR A 331 1.36 -32.01 -0.34
CA THR A 331 1.22 -31.28 -1.60
C THR A 331 2.27 -30.16 -1.73
N THR A 332 2.58 -29.45 -0.63
CA THR A 332 3.59 -28.39 -0.59
C THR A 332 5.00 -28.95 -0.81
N GLU A 333 5.35 -30.08 -0.17
CA GLU A 333 6.63 -30.74 -0.39
C GLU A 333 6.76 -31.29 -1.82
N ALA A 334 5.70 -31.83 -2.37
CA ALA A 334 5.67 -32.32 -3.74
C ALA A 334 5.84 -31.16 -4.74
N VAL A 335 5.18 -30.02 -4.54
CA VAL A 335 5.35 -28.80 -5.34
C VAL A 335 6.79 -28.31 -5.27
N ARG A 336 7.37 -28.23 -4.07
CA ARG A 336 8.75 -27.80 -3.85
C ARG A 336 9.74 -28.67 -4.63
N ALA A 337 9.59 -30.00 -4.50
CA ALA A 337 10.49 -30.94 -5.10
C ALA A 337 10.37 -31.01 -6.63
N VAL A 338 9.12 -31.07 -7.15
CA VAL A 338 8.86 -31.42 -8.57
C VAL A 338 8.66 -30.17 -9.44
N MET A 339 7.95 -29.14 -8.94
CA MET A 339 7.58 -27.96 -9.73
C MET A 339 8.50 -26.76 -9.50
N CYS A 340 9.15 -26.70 -8.32
CA CYS A 340 10.02 -25.59 -7.91
C CYS A 340 11.51 -25.96 -7.87
N GLU A 341 11.87 -27.17 -8.31
CA GLU A 341 13.27 -27.67 -8.35
C GLU A 341 14.01 -27.55 -7.00
N GLY A 342 13.27 -27.68 -5.89
CA GLY A 342 13.78 -27.53 -4.52
C GLY A 342 13.93 -26.08 -4.05
N SER A 343 13.55 -25.08 -4.86
CA SER A 343 13.64 -23.66 -4.50
C SER A 343 12.44 -23.18 -3.69
N ASP A 344 12.69 -22.42 -2.62
CA ASP A 344 11.65 -21.81 -1.79
C ASP A 344 11.05 -20.53 -2.40
N VAL A 345 11.71 -19.89 -3.36
CA VAL A 345 11.26 -18.61 -3.93
C VAL A 345 9.94 -18.77 -4.71
N PRO A 346 9.80 -19.72 -5.65
CA PRO A 346 8.50 -19.96 -6.29
C PRO A 346 7.47 -20.54 -5.32
N LEU A 347 7.91 -21.30 -4.31
CA LEU A 347 7.04 -21.85 -3.29
C LEU A 347 6.40 -20.76 -2.42
N ALA A 348 7.15 -19.71 -2.06
CA ALA A 348 6.63 -18.55 -1.33
C ALA A 348 5.51 -17.84 -2.12
N LEU A 349 5.64 -17.74 -3.44
CA LEU A 349 4.57 -17.21 -4.30
C LEU A 349 3.31 -18.10 -4.27
N VAL A 350 3.48 -19.43 -4.35
CA VAL A 350 2.35 -20.37 -4.23
C VAL A 350 1.69 -20.25 -2.88
N HIS A 351 2.46 -20.13 -1.81
CA HIS A 351 1.95 -19.94 -0.46
C HIS A 351 1.12 -18.66 -0.36
N ASP A 352 1.66 -17.54 -0.82
CA ASP A 352 0.97 -16.24 -0.70
C ASP A 352 -0.31 -16.17 -1.57
N ARG A 353 -0.23 -16.62 -2.83
CA ARG A 353 -1.31 -16.47 -3.82
C ARG A 353 -2.37 -17.56 -3.78
N LEU A 354 -2.04 -18.76 -3.33
CA LEU A 354 -2.95 -19.91 -3.35
C LEU A 354 -3.22 -20.50 -1.96
N VAL A 355 -2.20 -20.72 -1.13
CA VAL A 355 -2.40 -21.35 0.18
C VAL A 355 -3.12 -20.39 1.12
N VAL A 356 -2.62 -19.17 1.28
CA VAL A 356 -3.33 -18.11 1.98
C VAL A 356 -4.43 -17.55 1.07
N GLY A 357 -4.08 -17.20 -0.16
CA GLY A 357 -4.98 -16.64 -1.17
C GLY A 357 -5.14 -15.14 -1.06
N ASP A 358 -5.46 -14.51 -2.20
CA ASP A 358 -5.64 -13.07 -2.35
C ASP A 358 -7.07 -12.68 -2.77
N VAL A 359 -8.04 -13.53 -2.43
CA VAL A 359 -9.46 -13.27 -2.74
C VAL A 359 -9.98 -12.15 -1.85
N LEU A 360 -10.63 -11.17 -2.50
CA LEU A 360 -11.44 -10.13 -1.85
C LEU A 360 -12.91 -10.42 -2.17
N GLY A 361 -13.73 -10.50 -1.14
CA GLY A 361 -15.17 -10.69 -1.28
C GLY A 361 -15.91 -9.47 -1.80
N GLU A 362 -17.18 -9.64 -2.13
CA GLU A 362 -18.04 -8.58 -2.65
C GLU A 362 -19.35 -8.52 -1.81
N VAL A 363 -19.84 -7.29 -1.59
CA VAL A 363 -21.06 -7.01 -0.83
C VAL A 363 -22.02 -6.23 -1.71
N PRO A 364 -23.32 -6.59 -1.73
CA PRO A 364 -24.32 -5.92 -2.59
C PRO A 364 -24.47 -4.44 -2.25
N ALA A 365 -24.79 -3.65 -3.26
CA ALA A 365 -24.98 -2.21 -3.12
C ALA A 365 -26.16 -1.83 -2.20
N GLY A 366 -27.06 -2.76 -1.90
CA GLY A 366 -28.17 -2.63 -0.97
C GLY A 366 -27.80 -2.72 0.51
N ALA A 367 -26.56 -3.15 0.84
CA ALA A 367 -26.09 -3.20 2.22
C ALA A 367 -26.07 -1.79 2.84
N PRO A 368 -26.37 -1.66 4.13
CA PRO A 368 -26.22 -0.41 4.84
C PRO A 368 -24.79 0.11 4.68
N ALA A 369 -24.64 1.35 4.24
CA ALA A 369 -23.33 1.97 4.06
C ALA A 369 -23.41 3.45 4.39
N VAL A 370 -22.35 4.00 4.94
CA VAL A 370 -22.25 5.44 5.16
C VAL A 370 -22.27 6.19 3.81
N PRO A 371 -22.77 7.42 3.74
CA PRO A 371 -22.85 8.16 2.49
C PRO A 371 -21.51 8.28 1.76
N LEU A 372 -20.41 8.47 2.50
CA LEU A 372 -19.05 8.55 1.97
C LEU A 372 -18.63 7.23 1.27
N GLN A 373 -18.98 6.08 1.85
CA GLN A 373 -18.69 4.77 1.25
C GLN A 373 -19.42 4.58 -0.07
N ARG A 374 -20.70 5.01 -0.16
CA ARG A 374 -21.47 4.97 -1.41
C ARG A 374 -20.87 5.87 -2.48
N ASP A 375 -20.38 7.07 -2.10
CA ASP A 375 -19.69 7.97 -3.05
C ASP A 375 -18.38 7.36 -3.53
N LEU A 376 -17.57 6.80 -2.63
CA LEU A 376 -16.32 6.09 -2.98
C LEU A 376 -16.60 4.94 -3.95
N ALA A 377 -17.57 4.06 -3.67
CA ALA A 377 -17.93 2.95 -4.55
C ALA A 377 -18.40 3.43 -5.94
N ARG A 378 -19.11 4.56 -6.01
CA ARG A 378 -19.49 5.20 -7.27
C ARG A 378 -18.27 5.70 -8.05
N LEU A 379 -17.29 6.33 -7.37
CA LEU A 379 -16.04 6.82 -7.96
C LEU A 379 -15.17 5.66 -8.47
N GLN A 380 -15.03 4.60 -7.69
CA GLN A 380 -14.31 3.38 -8.07
C GLN A 380 -14.86 2.77 -9.36
N ARG A 381 -16.19 2.63 -9.46
CA ARG A 381 -16.86 2.13 -10.67
C ARG A 381 -16.66 3.06 -11.87
N ARG A 382 -16.86 4.39 -11.68
CA ARG A 382 -16.70 5.39 -12.75
C ARG A 382 -15.28 5.41 -13.32
N LEU A 383 -14.28 5.31 -12.44
CA LEU A 383 -12.86 5.36 -12.80
C LEU A 383 -12.30 3.97 -13.17
N ARG A 384 -13.12 2.90 -13.13
CA ARG A 384 -12.69 1.52 -13.37
C ARG A 384 -11.48 1.15 -12.53
N LEU A 385 -11.55 1.51 -11.26
CA LEU A 385 -10.51 1.24 -10.28
C LEU A 385 -11.09 0.31 -9.22
N LYS A 386 -11.03 -1.00 -9.51
CA LYS A 386 -11.58 -2.04 -8.64
C LYS A 386 -10.66 -2.22 -7.43
N PRO A 387 -11.19 -2.30 -6.20
CA PRO A 387 -10.44 -2.76 -5.04
C PRO A 387 -9.99 -4.21 -5.22
N GLU A 388 -8.74 -4.49 -4.90
CA GLU A 388 -8.15 -5.83 -4.97
C GLU A 388 -7.31 -6.07 -3.72
N ALA A 389 -7.34 -7.31 -3.18
CA ALA A 389 -6.57 -7.66 -1.98
C ALA A 389 -5.08 -7.88 -2.30
N SER A 390 -4.77 -8.30 -3.53
CA SER A 390 -3.40 -8.39 -4.02
C SER A 390 -2.80 -7.01 -4.27
N GLU A 391 -1.52 -6.86 -3.98
CA GLU A 391 -0.79 -5.65 -4.31
C GLU A 391 -0.64 -5.53 -5.83
N ARG A 392 -0.95 -4.35 -6.35
CA ARG A 392 -0.86 -4.05 -7.79
C ARG A 392 -0.18 -2.71 -8.01
N GLU A 393 0.79 -2.70 -8.93
CA GLU A 393 1.33 -1.45 -9.45
C GLU A 393 0.43 -0.86 -10.54
N LEU A 394 0.20 0.45 -10.45
CA LEU A 394 -0.62 1.21 -11.39
C LEU A 394 0.17 2.42 -11.88
N GLU A 395 0.49 2.44 -13.18
CA GLU A 395 1.06 3.61 -13.84
C GLU A 395 -0.05 4.52 -14.38
N LEU A 396 -0.01 5.79 -14.02
CA LEU A 396 -0.95 6.82 -14.45
C LEU A 396 -0.28 7.83 -15.38
N ASP A 397 -0.90 8.14 -16.50
CA ASP A 397 -0.54 9.25 -17.39
C ASP A 397 -1.54 10.40 -17.18
N LEU A 398 -1.12 11.44 -16.44
CA LEU A 398 -1.98 12.55 -16.04
C LEU A 398 -2.57 13.37 -17.20
N ARG A 399 -2.07 13.20 -18.43
CA ARG A 399 -2.66 13.79 -19.64
C ARG A 399 -3.99 13.15 -20.03
N LYS A 400 -4.27 11.94 -19.51
CA LYS A 400 -5.54 11.24 -19.71
C LYS A 400 -6.48 11.57 -18.57
N GLU A 401 -7.66 12.06 -18.88
CA GLU A 401 -8.66 12.48 -17.89
C GLU A 401 -9.02 11.37 -16.89
N THR A 402 -9.11 10.10 -17.34
CA THR A 402 -9.40 8.97 -16.46
C THR A 402 -8.26 8.75 -15.45
N ASP A 403 -7.00 8.84 -15.90
CA ASP A 403 -5.84 8.62 -15.04
C ASP A 403 -5.63 9.80 -14.09
N ALA A 404 -5.87 11.04 -14.56
CA ALA A 404 -5.93 12.22 -13.70
C ALA A 404 -7.03 12.07 -12.63
N GLY A 405 -8.20 11.56 -13.00
CA GLY A 405 -9.29 11.26 -12.05
C GLY A 405 -8.92 10.20 -11.01
N ARG A 406 -8.17 9.17 -11.39
CA ARG A 406 -7.63 8.14 -10.48
C ARG A 406 -6.62 8.73 -9.50
N SER A 407 -5.68 9.52 -10.00
CA SER A 407 -4.71 10.25 -9.19
C SER A 407 -5.39 11.14 -8.15
N ARG A 408 -6.37 11.97 -8.58
CA ARG A 408 -7.18 12.80 -7.67
C ARG A 408 -7.86 11.99 -6.56
N LEU A 409 -8.48 10.87 -6.93
CA LEU A 409 -9.14 10.00 -5.96
C LEU A 409 -8.15 9.47 -4.93
N LEU A 410 -7.01 8.93 -5.36
CA LEU A 410 -6.00 8.36 -4.47
C LEU A 410 -5.39 9.42 -3.54
N HIS A 411 -5.10 10.62 -4.04
CA HIS A 411 -4.62 11.72 -3.20
C HIS A 411 -5.66 12.18 -2.17
N ARG A 412 -6.96 12.24 -2.54
CA ARG A 412 -8.05 12.58 -1.60
C ARG A 412 -8.21 11.54 -0.51
N LEU A 413 -8.11 10.25 -0.86
CA LEU A 413 -8.18 9.17 0.12
C LEU A 413 -7.00 9.22 1.10
N ARG A 414 -5.80 9.57 0.64
CA ARG A 414 -4.64 9.76 1.53
C ARG A 414 -4.83 10.93 2.49
N LEU A 415 -5.45 12.03 2.08
CA LEU A 415 -5.82 13.13 2.97
C LEU A 415 -6.79 12.68 4.06
N LEU A 416 -7.71 11.76 3.73
CA LEU A 416 -8.67 11.18 4.66
C LEU A 416 -8.08 10.07 5.55
N GLY A 417 -6.79 9.75 5.40
CA GLY A 417 -6.17 8.63 6.13
C GLY A 417 -6.55 7.24 5.61
N ILE A 418 -7.13 7.17 4.40
CA ILE A 418 -7.52 5.91 3.75
C ILE A 418 -6.37 5.47 2.84
N GLY A 419 -5.51 4.58 3.33
CA GLY A 419 -4.26 4.15 2.70
C GLY A 419 -4.43 3.08 1.61
N TRP A 420 -5.40 3.23 0.71
CA TRP A 420 -5.58 2.29 -0.41
C TRP A 420 -4.43 2.29 -1.40
N GLY A 421 -3.78 3.44 -1.61
CA GLY A 421 -2.67 3.59 -2.55
C GLY A 421 -1.50 4.38 -1.97
N GLU A 422 -0.28 3.91 -2.27
CA GLU A 422 0.96 4.58 -1.95
C GLU A 422 1.70 4.97 -3.22
N PRO A 423 2.20 6.23 -3.33
CA PRO A 423 3.04 6.60 -4.46
C PRO A 423 4.36 5.84 -4.42
N ALA A 424 4.70 5.22 -5.55
CA ALA A 424 5.96 4.51 -5.72
C ALA A 424 6.94 5.31 -6.58
N SER A 425 8.25 5.27 -6.26
CA SER A 425 9.27 5.87 -7.10
C SER A 425 9.46 5.04 -8.37
N SER A 426 9.14 5.61 -9.52
CA SER A 426 9.35 4.97 -10.82
C SER A 426 10.85 4.87 -11.15
N ARG A 427 11.36 3.67 -11.42
CA ARG A 427 12.75 3.43 -11.81
C ARG A 427 13.14 3.99 -13.19
N GLY A 428 12.21 4.54 -13.96
CA GLY A 428 12.47 4.94 -15.36
C GLY A 428 11.83 6.25 -15.82
N SER A 429 11.09 6.97 -14.99
CA SER A 429 10.36 8.17 -15.43
C SER A 429 10.77 9.43 -14.67
N THR A 430 11.53 10.30 -15.33
CA THR A 430 11.78 11.70 -14.91
C THR A 430 10.68 12.66 -15.38
N GLY A 431 9.51 12.16 -15.84
CA GLY A 431 8.46 12.98 -16.46
C GLY A 431 7.41 13.45 -15.45
N THR A 432 7.12 14.74 -15.48
CA THR A 432 6.13 15.43 -14.64
C THR A 432 4.66 14.93 -14.81
N PHE A 433 4.40 14.14 -15.86
CA PHE A 433 3.04 13.69 -16.23
C PHE A 433 2.76 12.22 -15.86
N ARG A 434 3.69 11.51 -15.24
CA ARG A 434 3.51 10.11 -14.86
C ARG A 434 3.61 9.94 -13.36
N GLU A 435 2.68 9.18 -12.81
CA GLU A 435 2.67 8.73 -11.42
C GLU A 435 2.59 7.21 -11.39
N THR A 436 3.33 6.60 -10.48
CA THR A 436 3.24 5.16 -10.19
C THR A 436 2.69 4.99 -8.77
N TRP A 437 1.70 4.13 -8.64
CA TRP A 437 1.05 3.83 -7.39
C TRP A 437 1.09 2.34 -7.11
N ARG A 438 1.28 1.96 -5.86
CA ARG A 438 1.03 0.61 -5.35
C ARG A 438 -0.31 0.63 -4.64
N LEU A 439 -1.23 -0.21 -5.11
CA LEU A 439 -2.59 -0.30 -4.60
C LEU A 439 -2.80 -1.65 -3.93
N ARG A 440 -3.41 -1.62 -2.74
CA ARG A 440 -3.87 -2.82 -2.04
C ARG A 440 -5.06 -2.45 -1.17
N TRP A 441 -6.18 -3.16 -1.35
CA TRP A 441 -7.35 -2.95 -0.51
C TRP A 441 -7.31 -3.90 0.68
N GLU A 442 -7.46 -3.34 1.87
CA GLU A 442 -7.61 -4.07 3.11
C GLU A 442 -8.98 -3.78 3.73
N PRO A 443 -9.61 -4.76 4.41
CA PRO A 443 -10.94 -4.60 5.00
C PRO A 443 -11.05 -3.43 5.98
N GLU A 444 -9.95 -3.15 6.70
CA GLU A 444 -9.85 -2.04 7.65
C GLU A 444 -10.05 -0.67 7.00
N LEU A 445 -9.80 -0.56 5.71
CA LEU A 445 -10.10 0.66 4.96
C LEU A 445 -11.60 0.99 4.94
N SER A 446 -12.46 -0.03 5.08
CA SER A 446 -13.91 0.19 5.23
C SER A 446 -14.24 0.92 6.54
N VAL A 447 -13.51 0.61 7.62
CA VAL A 447 -13.62 1.35 8.90
C VAL A 447 -13.09 2.77 8.74
N ARG A 448 -11.93 2.93 8.09
CA ARG A 448 -11.36 4.26 7.82
C ARG A 448 -12.31 5.14 6.99
N VAL A 449 -13.01 4.54 6.03
CA VAL A 449 -14.06 5.25 5.26
C VAL A 449 -15.24 5.66 6.17
N ALA A 450 -15.66 4.81 7.10
CA ALA A 450 -16.72 5.13 8.06
C ALA A 450 -16.29 6.26 8.99
N GLU A 451 -15.08 6.21 9.56
CA GLU A 451 -14.47 7.27 10.37
C GLU A 451 -14.40 8.60 9.62
N ALA A 452 -13.92 8.57 8.36
CA ALA A 452 -13.82 9.74 7.51
C ALA A 452 -15.21 10.34 7.15
N GLY A 453 -16.29 9.60 7.35
CA GLY A 453 -17.67 10.06 7.15
C GLY A 453 -18.08 11.27 7.98
N VAL A 454 -17.39 11.54 9.12
CA VAL A 454 -17.62 12.74 9.96
C VAL A 454 -17.24 14.03 9.23
N TRP A 455 -16.33 13.96 8.25
CA TRP A 455 -15.85 15.11 7.48
C TRP A 455 -16.77 15.47 6.33
N GLY A 456 -17.62 14.55 5.86
CA GLY A 456 -18.55 14.83 4.76
C GLY A 456 -19.13 13.60 4.09
N THR A 457 -20.09 13.82 3.21
CA THR A 457 -20.83 12.77 2.52
C THR A 457 -20.23 12.34 1.19
N THR A 458 -19.28 13.11 0.65
CA THR A 458 -18.57 12.82 -0.59
C THR A 458 -17.06 12.86 -0.36
N VAL A 459 -16.28 12.09 -1.11
CA VAL A 459 -14.82 12.05 -0.99
C VAL A 459 -14.19 13.43 -1.17
N SER A 460 -14.73 14.26 -2.07
CA SER A 460 -14.23 15.62 -2.30
C SER A 460 -14.51 16.53 -1.09
N ALA A 461 -15.77 16.59 -0.63
CA ALA A 461 -16.15 17.46 0.48
C ALA A 461 -15.47 17.03 1.80
N ALA A 462 -15.38 15.72 2.05
CA ALA A 462 -14.72 15.19 3.24
C ALA A 462 -13.22 15.53 3.23
N ALA A 463 -12.52 15.35 2.10
CA ALA A 463 -11.11 15.68 1.97
C ALA A 463 -10.84 17.19 2.13
N THR A 464 -11.74 18.06 1.62
CA THR A 464 -11.69 19.52 1.81
C THR A 464 -11.79 19.87 3.29
N ALA A 465 -12.85 19.40 3.98
CA ALA A 465 -13.08 19.71 5.39
C ALA A 465 -11.95 19.17 6.28
N LYS A 466 -11.47 17.96 6.01
CA LYS A 466 -10.32 17.38 6.73
C LYS A 466 -9.05 18.23 6.54
N ALA A 467 -8.75 18.63 5.31
CA ALA A 467 -7.58 19.46 5.02
C ALA A 467 -7.65 20.83 5.72
N GLU A 468 -8.81 21.48 5.75
CA GLU A 468 -9.01 22.73 6.47
C GLU A 468 -8.80 22.56 7.99
N ALA A 469 -9.34 21.47 8.58
CA ALA A 469 -9.15 21.16 9.99
C ALA A 469 -7.68 20.85 10.32
N ASP A 470 -7.01 20.05 9.48
CA ASP A 470 -5.60 19.73 9.66
C ASP A 470 -4.70 20.96 9.57
N ALA A 471 -5.02 21.91 8.68
CA ALA A 471 -4.29 23.19 8.58
C ALA A 471 -4.39 24.03 9.86
N VAL A 472 -5.57 24.06 10.47
CA VAL A 472 -5.80 24.79 11.75
C VAL A 472 -5.02 24.14 12.88
N THR A 473 -5.00 22.82 12.97
CA THR A 473 -4.36 22.05 14.04
C THR A 473 -2.86 21.86 13.87
N ALA A 474 -2.34 21.99 12.64
CA ALA A 474 -0.91 21.85 12.32
C ALA A 474 -0.04 22.74 13.20
N GLN A 475 1.03 22.19 13.79
CA GLN A 475 1.92 22.92 14.68
C GLN A 475 3.09 23.55 13.91
N ALA A 476 3.68 22.82 12.98
CA ALA A 476 4.86 23.24 12.23
C ALA A 476 4.53 23.82 10.85
N LEU A 477 5.36 24.75 10.37
CA LEU A 477 5.26 25.29 9.02
C LEU A 477 5.38 24.20 7.94
N ALA A 478 6.23 23.22 8.16
CA ALA A 478 6.43 22.08 7.25
C ALA A 478 5.16 21.22 7.08
N GLU A 479 4.35 21.06 8.13
CA GLU A 479 3.08 20.34 8.10
C GLU A 479 2.08 21.05 7.18
N VAL A 480 1.91 22.37 7.35
CA VAL A 480 1.00 23.17 6.52
C VAL A 480 1.48 23.18 5.06
N THR A 481 2.80 23.24 4.84
CA THR A 481 3.39 23.18 3.50
C THR A 481 3.10 21.86 2.82
N THR A 482 3.30 20.75 3.54
CA THR A 482 2.97 19.40 3.05
C THR A 482 1.47 19.26 2.75
N LEU A 483 0.64 19.86 3.59
CA LEU A 483 -0.81 19.86 3.40
C LEU A 483 -1.23 20.65 2.16
N ALA A 484 -0.62 21.81 1.91
CA ALA A 484 -0.85 22.59 0.69
C ALA A 484 -0.45 21.80 -0.57
N GLU A 485 0.68 21.09 -0.56
CA GLU A 485 1.09 20.17 -1.63
C GLU A 485 0.04 19.06 -1.85
N ARG A 486 -0.41 18.42 -0.78
CA ARG A 486 -1.45 17.38 -0.86
C ARG A 486 -2.78 17.91 -1.41
N CYS A 487 -3.19 19.13 -1.03
CA CYS A 487 -4.39 19.77 -1.55
C CYS A 487 -4.30 20.03 -3.06
N LEU A 488 -3.13 20.46 -3.55
CA LEU A 488 -2.88 20.64 -4.99
C LEU A 488 -2.93 19.32 -5.75
N LEU A 489 -2.26 18.27 -5.23
CA LEU A 489 -2.26 16.94 -5.82
C LEU A 489 -3.67 16.32 -5.85
N ALA A 490 -4.49 16.59 -4.83
CA ALA A 490 -5.88 16.16 -4.73
C ALA A 490 -6.87 17.03 -5.53
N GLU A 491 -6.40 18.14 -6.13
CA GLU A 491 -7.23 19.16 -6.80
C GLU A 491 -8.42 19.57 -5.91
N LEU A 492 -8.11 20.18 -4.74
CA LEU A 492 -9.07 20.72 -3.78
C LEU A 492 -8.97 22.26 -3.72
N PRO A 493 -9.51 22.97 -4.73
CA PRO A 493 -9.41 24.43 -4.80
C PRO A 493 -10.06 25.14 -3.60
N ASP A 494 -11.12 24.57 -3.05
CA ASP A 494 -11.86 25.16 -1.93
C ASP A 494 -11.03 25.11 -0.64
N ALA A 495 -10.28 24.04 -0.38
CA ALA A 495 -9.37 23.92 0.76
C ALA A 495 -8.09 24.75 0.58
N LEU A 496 -7.62 24.89 -0.66
CA LEU A 496 -6.32 25.52 -0.94
C LEU A 496 -6.26 26.97 -0.46
N GLY A 497 -7.32 27.74 -0.64
CA GLY A 497 -7.38 29.16 -0.19
C GLY A 497 -7.20 29.32 1.34
N PRO A 498 -7.98 28.64 2.18
CA PRO A 498 -7.78 28.61 3.63
C PRO A 498 -6.40 28.11 4.06
N VAL A 499 -5.92 26.99 3.49
CA VAL A 499 -4.60 26.42 3.79
C VAL A 499 -3.48 27.41 3.47
N MET A 500 -3.55 28.10 2.33
CA MET A 500 -2.56 29.09 1.92
C MET A 500 -2.54 30.33 2.82
N ARG A 501 -3.69 30.76 3.33
CA ARG A 501 -3.73 31.86 4.33
C ARG A 501 -3.03 31.45 5.62
N ILE A 502 -3.34 30.27 6.14
CA ILE A 502 -2.69 29.74 7.36
C ILE A 502 -1.18 29.58 7.12
N LEU A 503 -0.77 29.10 5.94
CA LEU A 503 0.64 29.01 5.56
C LEU A 503 1.33 30.35 5.58
N ALA A 504 0.72 31.37 4.97
CA ALA A 504 1.25 32.74 4.94
C ALA A 504 1.37 33.35 6.34
N ASP A 505 0.33 33.19 7.18
CA ASP A 505 0.31 33.67 8.56
C ASP A 505 1.40 33.00 9.39
N ARG A 506 1.55 31.67 9.31
CA ARG A 506 2.61 30.94 10.02
C ARG A 506 4.00 31.29 9.50
N ALA A 507 4.16 31.37 8.19
CA ALA A 507 5.42 31.78 7.60
C ALA A 507 5.80 33.21 8.04
N ALA A 508 4.84 34.12 8.22
CA ALA A 508 5.09 35.47 8.71
C ALA A 508 5.57 35.50 10.18
N LEU A 509 5.10 34.58 11.00
CA LEU A 509 5.44 34.48 12.42
C LEU A 509 6.70 33.66 12.70
N ASP A 510 7.04 32.71 11.82
CA ASP A 510 8.20 31.83 12.01
C ASP A 510 9.49 32.61 11.81
N THR A 511 10.35 32.62 12.83
CA THR A 511 11.67 33.28 12.82
C THR A 511 12.81 32.31 12.54
N ASP A 512 12.56 31.01 12.54
CA ASP A 512 13.57 29.99 12.24
C ASP A 512 13.79 29.85 10.74
N VAL A 513 15.00 30.17 10.32
CA VAL A 513 15.40 30.12 8.91
C VAL A 513 15.48 28.71 8.38
N GLY A 514 15.80 27.73 9.22
CA GLY A 514 15.80 26.30 8.87
C GLY A 514 14.41 25.83 8.47
N HIS A 515 13.38 26.19 9.27
CA HIS A 515 11.99 25.87 8.95
C HIS A 515 11.53 26.52 7.63
N LEU A 516 11.88 27.80 7.42
CA LEU A 516 11.57 28.50 6.17
C LEU A 516 12.28 27.88 4.96
N ALA A 517 13.55 27.49 5.12
CA ALA A 517 14.35 26.84 4.08
C ALA A 517 13.84 25.42 3.76
N GLN A 518 13.31 24.69 4.75
CA GLN A 518 12.71 23.38 4.57
C GLN A 518 11.36 23.45 3.82
N ALA A 519 10.55 24.48 4.07
CA ALA A 519 9.24 24.66 3.46
C ALA A 519 9.33 25.08 1.97
N LEU A 520 10.31 25.90 1.60
CA LEU A 520 10.41 26.49 0.25
C LEU A 520 10.49 25.45 -0.89
N PRO A 521 11.28 24.37 -0.82
CA PRO A 521 11.37 23.40 -1.91
C PRO A 521 10.05 22.66 -2.20
N ALA A 522 9.26 22.36 -1.17
CA ALA A 522 7.97 21.72 -1.32
C ALA A 522 6.97 22.65 -2.04
N LEU A 523 6.92 23.92 -1.65
CA LEU A 523 6.09 24.91 -2.32
C LEU A 523 6.46 25.10 -3.80
N VAL A 524 7.75 25.16 -4.10
CA VAL A 524 8.22 25.33 -5.48
C VAL A 524 7.93 24.09 -6.34
N ARG A 525 8.05 22.88 -5.79
CA ARG A 525 7.59 21.66 -6.48
C ARG A 525 6.09 21.73 -6.75
N SER A 526 5.31 22.16 -5.77
CA SER A 526 3.85 22.32 -5.88
C SER A 526 3.44 23.32 -6.96
N LEU A 527 4.18 24.41 -7.15
CA LEU A 527 3.98 25.34 -8.25
C LEU A 527 4.09 24.66 -9.61
N ARG A 528 5.10 23.83 -9.79
CA ARG A 528 5.34 23.09 -11.03
C ARG A 528 4.26 22.03 -11.32
N TYR A 529 3.76 21.36 -10.26
CA TYR A 529 2.65 20.42 -10.39
C TYR A 529 1.32 21.13 -10.66
N GLY A 530 1.07 22.28 -10.04
CA GLY A 530 -0.13 23.07 -10.24
C GLY A 530 -0.28 23.58 -11.68
N ASP A 531 0.81 23.96 -12.33
CA ASP A 531 0.84 24.37 -13.74
C ASP A 531 0.44 23.20 -14.66
N VAL A 532 0.94 22.00 -14.39
CA VAL A 532 0.58 20.78 -15.13
C VAL A 532 -0.91 20.40 -14.99
N ARG A 533 -1.54 20.69 -13.85
CA ARG A 533 -2.94 20.37 -13.55
C ARG A 533 -3.92 21.53 -13.80
N GLY A 534 -3.42 22.69 -14.24
CA GLY A 534 -4.25 23.88 -14.56
C GLY A 534 -4.88 24.53 -13.33
N THR A 535 -4.34 24.31 -12.12
CA THR A 535 -4.79 24.96 -10.89
C THR A 535 -4.13 26.35 -10.75
N GLY A 536 -4.87 27.37 -10.31
CA GLY A 536 -4.36 28.74 -10.15
C GLY A 536 -3.22 28.79 -9.13
N THR A 537 -1.98 28.94 -9.61
CA THR A 537 -0.75 28.90 -8.79
C THR A 537 -0.25 30.27 -8.31
N GLY A 538 -0.95 31.36 -8.66
CA GLY A 538 -0.50 32.72 -8.37
C GLY A 538 -0.25 33.00 -6.88
N ALA A 539 -1.20 32.65 -6.01
CA ALA A 539 -1.05 32.84 -4.57
C ALA A 539 0.12 31.99 -3.98
N LEU A 540 0.33 30.78 -4.52
CA LEU A 540 1.43 29.93 -4.11
C LEU A 540 2.79 30.50 -4.52
N ALA A 541 2.88 31.09 -5.73
CA ALA A 541 4.09 31.75 -6.23
C ALA A 541 4.45 32.95 -5.38
N GLU A 542 3.46 33.74 -4.95
CA GLU A 542 3.65 34.90 -4.08
C GLU A 542 4.18 34.50 -2.70
N VAL A 543 3.58 33.47 -2.08
CA VAL A 543 4.05 32.95 -0.77
C VAL A 543 5.45 32.34 -0.90
N ALA A 544 5.74 31.59 -1.95
CA ALA A 544 7.07 30.99 -2.16
C ALA A 544 8.14 32.04 -2.38
N ALA A 545 7.84 33.12 -3.13
CA ALA A 545 8.74 34.22 -3.34
C ALA A 545 9.00 35.03 -2.04
N GLY A 546 7.96 35.32 -1.26
CA GLY A 546 8.08 35.94 0.06
C GLY A 546 8.91 35.12 1.04
N LEU A 547 8.73 33.79 1.02
CA LEU A 547 9.52 32.86 1.83
C LEU A 547 11.00 32.88 1.42
N ALA A 548 11.28 32.82 0.11
CA ALA A 548 12.64 32.91 -0.42
C ALA A 548 13.35 34.20 0.03
N GLU A 549 12.67 35.33 -0.04
CA GLU A 549 13.22 36.62 0.42
C GLU A 549 13.61 36.62 1.90
N ARG A 550 12.78 36.03 2.75
CA ARG A 550 13.07 35.88 4.18
C ARG A 550 14.25 34.93 4.45
N VAL A 551 14.33 33.84 3.73
CA VAL A 551 15.47 32.92 3.77
C VAL A 551 16.76 33.66 3.37
N PHE A 552 16.73 34.48 2.32
CA PHE A 552 17.91 35.26 1.86
C PHE A 552 18.42 36.21 2.92
N VAL A 553 17.53 36.87 3.64
CA VAL A 553 17.91 37.81 4.71
C VAL A 553 18.39 37.08 5.96
N GLY A 554 17.72 36.02 6.34
CA GLY A 554 17.96 35.30 7.60
C GLY A 554 19.11 34.29 7.55
N LEU A 555 19.42 33.71 6.37
CA LEU A 555 20.38 32.62 6.24
C LEU A 555 21.84 33.03 6.63
N PRO A 556 22.40 34.18 6.22
CA PRO A 556 23.74 34.53 6.58
C PRO A 556 24.03 34.69 8.08
N PRO A 557 23.14 35.28 8.91
CA PRO A 557 23.31 35.24 10.36
C PRO A 557 23.05 33.86 10.98
N ALA A 558 22.10 33.10 10.47
CA ALA A 558 21.76 31.76 10.97
C ALA A 558 22.88 30.73 10.73
N CYS A 559 23.72 30.90 9.72
CA CYS A 559 24.88 30.08 9.44
C CYS A 559 26.09 30.41 10.33
N ALA A 560 26.04 31.44 11.21
CA ALA A 560 27.17 31.82 12.02
C ALA A 560 27.33 30.92 13.25
N ALA A 561 28.57 30.46 13.51
CA ALA A 561 28.96 29.72 14.73
C ALA A 561 28.19 28.42 15.01
N LEU A 562 27.69 27.73 13.98
CA LEU A 562 27.05 26.44 14.11
C LEU A 562 28.07 25.36 14.49
N ASP A 563 27.62 24.34 15.26
CA ASP A 563 28.38 23.11 15.45
C ASP A 563 28.40 22.27 14.17
N ALA A 564 29.08 21.11 14.18
CA ALA A 564 29.28 20.31 12.99
C ALA A 564 27.96 19.71 12.46
N ASP A 565 27.06 19.27 13.32
CA ASP A 565 25.78 18.63 12.93
C ASP A 565 24.79 19.67 12.40
N ALA A 566 24.63 20.79 13.10
CA ALA A 566 23.81 21.90 12.64
C ALA A 566 24.34 22.53 11.35
N ALA A 567 25.67 22.60 11.17
CA ALA A 567 26.29 23.08 9.94
C ALA A 567 26.01 22.13 8.75
N GLN A 568 26.03 20.83 8.99
CA GLN A 568 25.69 19.82 7.98
C GLN A 568 24.20 19.89 7.59
N GLU A 569 23.32 20.09 8.55
CA GLU A 569 21.89 20.28 8.31
C GLU A 569 21.62 21.55 7.52
N MET A 570 22.22 22.66 7.93
CA MET A 570 22.09 23.95 7.22
C MET A 570 22.67 23.87 5.80
N CYS A 571 23.74 23.11 5.57
CA CYS A 571 24.28 22.85 4.22
C CYS A 571 23.25 22.14 3.34
N ARG A 572 22.50 21.15 3.87
CA ARG A 572 21.39 20.51 3.15
C ARG A 572 20.26 21.49 2.83
N HIS A 573 19.96 22.43 3.74
CA HIS A 573 18.99 23.50 3.48
C HIS A 573 19.44 24.44 2.38
N VAL A 574 20.74 24.81 2.34
CA VAL A 574 21.33 25.64 1.28
C VAL A 574 21.17 24.94 -0.09
N ASP A 575 21.42 23.64 -0.17
CA ASP A 575 21.25 22.86 -1.40
C ASP A 575 19.79 22.82 -1.85
N ALA A 576 18.89 22.58 -0.94
CA ALA A 576 17.45 22.51 -1.21
C ALA A 576 16.88 23.85 -1.67
N VAL A 577 17.30 24.96 -1.03
CA VAL A 577 16.94 26.33 -1.42
C VAL A 577 17.51 26.68 -2.78
N HIS A 578 18.78 26.33 -3.06
CA HIS A 578 19.41 26.56 -4.36
C HIS A 578 18.63 25.91 -5.50
N GLY A 579 18.27 24.63 -5.33
CA GLY A 579 17.42 23.91 -6.29
C GLY A 579 16.04 24.55 -6.47
N ALA A 580 15.42 24.98 -5.37
CA ALA A 580 14.13 25.64 -5.38
C ALA A 580 14.16 27.00 -6.10
N VAL A 581 15.17 27.85 -5.82
CA VAL A 581 15.33 29.16 -6.47
C VAL A 581 15.61 29.01 -7.96
N GLY A 582 16.36 27.98 -8.36
CA GLY A 582 16.57 27.63 -9.77
C GLY A 582 15.25 27.39 -10.51
N LEU A 583 14.29 26.70 -9.87
CA LEU A 583 12.96 26.40 -10.41
C LEU A 583 11.99 27.59 -10.34
N LEU A 584 12.07 28.37 -9.26
CA LEU A 584 11.18 29.53 -9.01
C LEU A 584 11.45 30.69 -9.95
N GLY A 585 12.73 30.88 -10.39
CA GLY A 585 13.15 31.97 -11.26
C GLY A 585 12.40 32.05 -12.59
N ASP A 586 11.87 30.94 -13.09
CA ASP A 586 11.10 30.88 -14.33
C ASP A 586 9.57 31.08 -14.10
N ALA A 587 9.09 30.96 -12.84
CA ALA A 587 7.68 31.04 -12.46
C ALA A 587 7.36 32.24 -11.55
N ALA A 588 8.33 33.13 -11.27
CA ALA A 588 8.17 34.19 -10.28
C ALA A 588 7.07 35.19 -10.65
N ALA A 589 6.23 35.55 -9.65
CA ALA A 589 5.20 36.57 -9.79
C ALA A 589 5.81 37.95 -10.10
N PRO A 590 5.13 38.77 -10.90
CA PRO A 590 5.57 40.18 -11.17
C PRO A 590 5.70 40.97 -9.85
N GLY A 591 6.90 41.49 -9.56
CA GLY A 591 7.13 42.33 -8.36
C GLY A 591 8.25 41.87 -7.44
N HIS A 592 8.71 40.62 -7.50
CA HIS A 592 9.73 40.08 -6.58
C HIS A 592 11.19 40.21 -7.04
N GLY A 593 11.45 40.88 -8.17
CA GLY A 593 12.81 41.12 -8.68
C GLY A 593 13.51 39.84 -9.14
N ASP A 594 14.82 39.91 -9.41
CA ASP A 594 15.62 38.75 -9.77
C ASP A 594 16.03 37.95 -8.52
N LEU A 595 15.20 36.95 -8.14
CA LEU A 595 15.46 36.08 -7.00
C LEU A 595 16.77 35.29 -7.15
N ARG A 596 17.16 34.91 -8.39
CA ARG A 596 18.42 34.23 -8.65
C ARG A 596 19.63 35.11 -8.38
N ALA A 597 19.60 36.39 -8.79
CA ALA A 597 20.69 37.34 -8.50
C ALA A 597 20.82 37.62 -6.99
N ARG A 598 19.69 37.73 -6.29
CA ARG A 598 19.69 37.88 -4.82
C ARG A 598 20.24 36.65 -4.11
N TRP A 599 19.85 35.45 -4.54
CA TRP A 599 20.38 34.20 -4.01
C TRP A 599 21.90 34.07 -4.22
N ARG A 600 22.41 34.39 -5.42
CA ARG A 600 23.84 34.45 -5.69
C ARG A 600 24.58 35.41 -4.74
N ALA A 601 24.02 36.57 -4.46
CA ALA A 601 24.60 37.52 -3.49
C ALA A 601 24.66 36.91 -2.07
N VAL A 602 23.65 36.08 -1.67
CA VAL A 602 23.69 35.32 -0.40
C VAL A 602 24.83 34.33 -0.40
N LEU A 603 24.98 33.52 -1.46
CA LEU A 603 26.07 32.55 -1.59
C LEU A 603 27.45 33.20 -1.55
N HIS A 604 27.65 34.36 -2.21
CA HIS A 604 28.87 35.18 -2.11
C HIS A 604 29.12 35.65 -0.67
N THR A 605 28.08 36.06 0.04
CA THR A 605 28.18 36.44 1.46
C THR A 605 28.59 35.27 2.34
N LEU A 606 27.99 34.08 2.14
CA LEU A 606 28.32 32.86 2.90
C LEU A 606 29.76 32.42 2.62
N SER A 607 30.21 32.44 1.36
CA SER A 607 31.56 32.01 0.97
C SER A 607 32.69 32.84 1.56
N GLY A 608 32.41 34.15 1.81
CA GLY A 608 33.41 35.10 2.29
C GLY A 608 33.44 35.35 3.80
N ARG A 609 32.46 34.82 4.59
CA ARG A 609 32.38 35.03 6.04
C ARG A 609 33.14 33.97 6.84
N ASP A 610 34.18 34.39 7.61
CA ASP A 610 34.96 33.49 8.44
C ASP A 610 34.19 32.90 9.64
N THR A 611 33.08 33.52 10.05
CA THR A 611 32.19 33.00 11.10
C THR A 611 31.29 31.83 10.64
N VAL A 612 31.20 31.60 9.33
CA VAL A 612 30.39 30.51 8.74
C VAL A 612 31.24 29.23 8.68
N PRO A 613 30.70 28.08 9.13
CA PRO A 613 31.42 26.81 9.10
C PRO A 613 31.98 26.45 7.71
N GLY A 614 33.14 25.80 7.67
CA GLY A 614 33.83 25.42 6.43
C GLY A 614 32.95 24.67 5.44
N VAL A 615 32.11 23.74 5.91
CA VAL A 615 31.23 22.93 5.05
C VAL A 615 30.23 23.80 4.25
N ILE A 616 29.66 24.82 4.88
CA ILE A 616 28.71 25.73 4.21
C ILE A 616 29.46 26.66 3.25
N ARG A 617 30.64 27.18 3.66
CA ARG A 617 31.50 28.03 2.83
C ARG A 617 31.94 27.30 1.56
N GLY A 618 32.44 26.10 1.72
CA GLY A 618 32.85 25.24 0.60
C GLY A 618 31.70 24.94 -0.36
N ARG A 619 30.51 24.64 0.20
CA ARG A 619 29.33 24.40 -0.61
C ARG A 619 28.86 25.63 -1.38
N ALA A 620 28.85 26.79 -0.73
CA ALA A 620 28.49 28.04 -1.40
C ALA A 620 29.44 28.38 -2.58
N VAL A 621 30.77 28.18 -2.41
CA VAL A 621 31.73 28.33 -3.49
C VAL A 621 31.46 27.35 -4.63
N ARG A 622 31.12 26.12 -4.31
CA ARG A 622 30.79 25.11 -5.31
C ARG A 622 29.55 25.46 -6.12
N LEU A 623 28.47 25.90 -5.48
CA LEU A 623 27.25 26.31 -6.14
C LEU A 623 27.43 27.50 -7.06
N LEU A 624 28.24 28.50 -6.64
CA LEU A 624 28.61 29.65 -7.46
C LEU A 624 29.44 29.26 -8.68
N LEU A 625 30.33 28.26 -8.52
CA LEU A 625 31.14 27.74 -9.62
C LEU A 625 30.25 26.97 -10.62
N ASP A 626 29.34 26.12 -10.14
CA ASP A 626 28.44 25.35 -10.97
C ASP A 626 27.46 26.25 -11.76
N ASP A 627 26.99 27.36 -11.16
CA ASP A 627 26.16 28.35 -11.83
C ASP A 627 26.94 29.24 -12.83
N GLY A 628 28.27 29.14 -12.88
CA GLY A 628 29.14 29.96 -13.72
C GLY A 628 29.31 31.41 -13.22
N ASP A 629 28.88 31.73 -12.00
CA ASP A 629 28.99 33.05 -11.36
C ASP A 629 30.36 33.27 -10.68
N LEU A 630 31.11 32.19 -10.49
CA LEU A 630 32.50 32.22 -10.01
C LEU A 630 33.45 31.59 -11.02
N ALA A 631 34.53 32.28 -11.36
CA ALA A 631 35.56 31.75 -12.26
C ALA A 631 36.34 30.60 -11.58
N PRO A 632 36.79 29.57 -12.33
CA PRO A 632 37.61 28.47 -11.77
C PRO A 632 38.87 28.96 -11.06
N ASP A 633 39.55 29.99 -11.58
CA ASP A 633 40.73 30.56 -10.94
C ASP A 633 40.44 31.19 -9.58
N GLU A 634 39.30 31.79 -9.43
CA GLU A 634 38.84 32.36 -8.15
C GLU A 634 38.44 31.28 -7.14
N ALA A 635 37.78 30.20 -7.60
CA ALA A 635 37.49 29.03 -6.75
C ALA A 635 38.78 28.39 -6.24
N ALA A 636 39.79 28.23 -7.10
CA ALA A 636 41.10 27.72 -6.72
C ALA A 636 41.83 28.66 -5.74
N ARG A 637 41.70 29.97 -5.91
CA ARG A 637 42.26 30.96 -4.99
C ARG A 637 41.61 30.88 -3.60
N LEU A 638 40.27 30.77 -3.53
CA LEU A 638 39.53 30.63 -2.27
C LEU A 638 39.90 29.29 -1.56
N MET A 639 39.99 28.22 -2.31
CA MET A 639 40.48 26.94 -1.80
C MET A 639 41.88 27.04 -1.23
N GLY A 640 42.84 27.68 -1.97
CA GLY A 640 44.20 27.87 -1.52
C GLY A 640 44.32 28.72 -0.23
N LEU A 641 43.45 29.70 -0.04
CA LEU A 641 43.37 30.47 1.21
C LEU A 641 42.94 29.59 2.40
N VAL A 642 41.90 28.78 2.22
CA VAL A 642 41.39 27.91 3.28
C VAL A 642 42.36 26.74 3.60
N LEU A 643 43.09 26.26 2.60
CA LEU A 643 44.10 25.23 2.77
C LEU A 643 45.46 25.75 3.21
N SER A 644 45.56 27.07 3.57
CA SER A 644 46.77 27.65 4.08
C SER A 644 47.11 27.15 5.49
N PRO A 645 48.45 27.20 5.89
CA PRO A 645 48.87 26.73 7.20
C PRO A 645 48.28 27.48 8.40
N GLY A 646 47.66 28.64 8.20
CA GLY A 646 46.97 29.42 9.24
C GLY A 646 45.56 28.93 9.57
N THR A 647 44.96 28.04 8.74
CA THR A 647 43.61 27.49 8.97
C THR A 647 43.71 26.21 9.79
N ARG A 648 42.81 26.02 10.75
CA ARG A 648 42.74 24.76 11.49
C ARG A 648 42.45 23.59 10.54
N PRO A 649 43.19 22.46 10.64
CA PRO A 649 43.00 21.35 9.71
C PRO A 649 41.59 20.80 9.61
N ALA A 650 40.83 20.78 10.73
CA ALA A 650 39.43 20.36 10.75
C ALA A 650 38.52 21.32 9.93
N ASP A 651 38.74 22.65 10.01
CA ASP A 651 37.95 23.62 9.24
C ASP A 651 38.27 23.55 7.74
N ALA A 652 39.51 23.30 7.37
CA ALA A 652 39.96 23.04 6.01
C ALA A 652 39.31 21.75 5.44
N ALA A 653 39.29 20.67 6.24
CA ALA A 653 38.65 19.40 5.86
C ALA A 653 37.14 19.56 5.66
N ALA A 654 36.48 20.30 6.56
CA ALA A 654 35.06 20.59 6.44
C ALA A 654 34.73 21.42 5.18
N TRP A 655 35.63 22.36 4.81
CA TRP A 655 35.46 23.11 3.58
C TRP A 655 35.61 22.22 2.33
N ILE A 656 36.55 21.29 2.33
CA ILE A 656 36.73 20.28 1.28
C ILE A 656 35.50 19.42 1.17
N GLU A 657 34.95 19.00 2.29
CA GLU A 657 33.70 18.23 2.33
C GLU A 657 32.55 19.01 1.69
N GLY A 658 32.38 20.29 2.00
CA GLY A 658 31.33 21.13 1.41
C GLY A 658 31.50 21.35 -0.10
N PHE A 659 32.72 21.55 -0.56
CA PHE A 659 33.06 21.83 -1.95
C PHE A 659 32.95 20.60 -2.85
N PHE A 660 33.46 19.46 -2.40
CA PHE A 660 33.50 18.21 -3.16
C PHE A 660 32.40 17.21 -2.77
N GLY A 661 31.73 17.39 -1.63
CA GLY A 661 30.59 16.60 -1.21
C GLY A 661 29.32 16.96 -2.02
N GLY A 662 28.26 16.13 -1.87
CA GLY A 662 26.98 16.44 -2.51
C GLY A 662 26.86 15.94 -3.96
N GLY A 663 26.91 14.62 -4.16
CA GLY A 663 26.59 13.97 -5.43
C GLY A 663 27.79 13.62 -6.34
N SER A 664 27.49 13.05 -7.50
CA SER A 664 28.48 12.44 -8.43
C SER A 664 29.46 13.46 -9.07
N GLY A 665 29.18 14.76 -8.98
CA GLY A 665 29.97 15.80 -9.68
C GLY A 665 31.29 16.19 -9.02
N GLY A 666 31.42 16.05 -7.68
CA GLY A 666 32.62 16.52 -6.95
C GLY A 666 33.90 15.76 -7.27
N GLY A 667 33.79 14.44 -7.36
CA GLY A 667 34.91 13.57 -7.74
C GLY A 667 35.36 13.75 -9.18
N MET A 668 34.43 14.03 -10.11
CA MET A 668 34.73 14.32 -11.50
C MET A 668 35.49 15.63 -11.66
N LEU A 669 35.20 16.66 -10.84
CA LEU A 669 35.92 17.92 -10.84
C LEU A 669 37.40 17.71 -10.47
N LEU A 670 37.71 16.86 -9.49
CA LEU A 670 39.08 16.48 -9.13
C LEU A 670 39.82 15.71 -10.24
N LEU A 671 39.10 14.94 -11.06
CA LEU A 671 39.69 14.25 -12.21
C LEU A 671 40.03 15.17 -13.37
N HIS A 672 39.27 16.28 -13.55
CA HIS A 672 39.41 17.17 -14.68
C HIS A 672 40.19 18.48 -14.37
N ASP A 673 40.26 18.88 -13.10
CA ASP A 673 41.05 20.05 -12.67
C ASP A 673 42.24 19.62 -11.80
N GLU A 674 43.40 19.48 -12.45
CA GLU A 674 44.65 19.08 -11.78
C GLU A 674 45.13 20.11 -10.73
N ARG A 675 44.76 21.37 -10.85
CA ARG A 675 45.13 22.42 -9.91
C ARG A 675 44.39 22.23 -8.58
N LEU A 676 43.08 21.95 -8.63
CA LEU A 676 42.30 21.65 -7.43
C LEU A 676 42.79 20.37 -6.75
N LEU A 677 43.10 19.36 -7.52
CA LEU A 677 43.67 18.11 -6.98
C LEU A 677 45.03 18.39 -6.32
N ALA A 678 45.93 19.15 -6.95
CA ALA A 678 47.22 19.49 -6.40
C ALA A 678 47.13 20.31 -5.11
N LEU A 679 46.15 21.21 -4.98
CA LEU A 679 45.91 21.97 -3.74
C LEU A 679 45.47 21.02 -2.58
N VAL A 680 44.59 20.11 -2.86
CA VAL A 680 44.13 19.11 -1.85
C VAL A 680 45.25 18.16 -1.45
N ASP A 681 46.01 17.63 -2.41
CA ASP A 681 47.15 16.73 -2.18
C ASP A 681 48.25 17.43 -1.39
N GLY A 682 48.62 18.66 -1.80
CA GLY A 682 49.62 19.46 -1.11
C GLY A 682 49.22 19.81 0.33
N TRP A 683 47.96 20.09 0.57
CA TRP A 683 47.44 20.32 1.90
C TRP A 683 47.49 19.05 2.74
N LEU A 684 46.98 17.89 2.24
CA LEU A 684 46.95 16.63 2.98
C LEU A 684 48.33 16.16 3.37
N THR A 685 49.32 16.35 2.52
CA THR A 685 50.72 16.02 2.81
C THR A 685 51.36 16.97 3.82
N GLY A 686 50.85 18.20 3.97
CA GLY A 686 51.29 19.20 4.94
C GLY A 686 50.59 19.14 6.30
N VAL A 687 49.51 18.33 6.47
CA VAL A 687 48.79 18.22 7.74
C VAL A 687 49.67 17.54 8.81
N PRO A 688 49.85 18.15 10.02
CA PRO A 688 50.60 17.54 11.12
C PRO A 688 50.00 16.19 11.55
N ALA A 689 50.84 15.22 11.89
CA ALA A 689 50.40 13.87 12.26
C ALA A 689 49.38 13.85 13.42
N GLU A 690 49.46 14.81 14.34
CA GLU A 690 48.55 14.96 15.47
C GLU A 690 47.14 15.37 15.00
N ALA A 691 47.03 16.25 14.02
CA ALA A 691 45.76 16.70 13.45
C ALA A 691 45.19 15.75 12.39
N PHE A 692 46.03 14.86 11.84
CA PHE A 692 45.64 13.95 10.78
C PHE A 692 44.58 12.95 11.24
N THR A 693 44.58 12.57 12.51
CA THR A 693 43.60 11.66 13.11
C THR A 693 42.18 12.25 13.07
N ASP A 694 42.05 13.58 13.26
CA ASP A 694 40.76 14.30 13.23
C ASP A 694 40.29 14.58 11.82
N VAL A 695 41.21 14.78 10.89
CA VAL A 695 40.93 15.08 9.48
C VAL A 695 40.54 13.85 8.69
N LEU A 696 41.14 12.70 9.00
CA LEU A 696 40.97 11.43 8.26
C LEU A 696 39.51 10.96 8.13
N PRO A 697 38.67 10.99 9.17
CA PRO A 697 37.26 10.62 9.06
C PRO A 697 36.47 11.49 8.07
N LEU A 698 36.70 12.81 8.09
CA LEU A 698 36.02 13.79 7.21
C LEU A 698 36.41 13.57 5.75
N VAL A 699 37.71 13.46 5.48
CA VAL A 699 38.22 13.18 4.14
C VAL A 699 37.74 11.82 3.63
N ARG A 700 37.77 10.80 4.48
CA ARG A 700 37.25 9.47 4.16
C ARG A 700 35.77 9.50 3.78
N ARG A 701 34.95 10.23 4.54
CA ARG A 701 33.51 10.38 4.25
C ARG A 701 33.31 11.01 2.88
N THR A 702 33.99 12.10 2.58
CA THR A 702 33.91 12.79 1.28
C THR A 702 34.29 11.88 0.11
N PHE A 703 35.45 11.21 0.18
CA PHE A 703 35.92 10.37 -0.92
C PHE A 703 35.20 9.03 -1.03
N SER A 704 34.64 8.50 0.08
CA SER A 704 33.86 7.23 0.06
C SER A 704 32.56 7.36 -0.71
N ALA A 705 31.99 8.55 -0.78
CA ALA A 705 30.75 8.84 -1.50
C ALA A 705 30.90 8.78 -3.04
N TYR A 706 32.14 8.77 -3.55
CA TYR A 706 32.40 8.73 -5.00
C TYR A 706 32.23 7.30 -5.55
N GLU A 707 31.86 7.19 -6.81
CA GLU A 707 31.82 5.94 -7.53
C GLU A 707 33.21 5.27 -7.58
N PRO A 708 33.27 3.92 -7.58
CA PRO A 708 34.52 3.18 -7.59
C PRO A 708 35.48 3.55 -8.73
N GLY A 709 34.95 3.90 -9.91
CA GLY A 709 35.72 4.34 -11.07
C GLY A 709 36.43 5.67 -10.82
N VAL A 710 35.69 6.64 -10.27
CA VAL A 710 36.21 7.97 -9.92
C VAL A 710 37.31 7.89 -8.86
N ARG A 711 37.06 7.10 -7.77
CA ARG A 711 38.06 6.88 -6.71
C ARG A 711 39.34 6.26 -7.24
N ARG A 712 39.25 5.32 -8.17
CA ARG A 712 40.43 4.72 -8.82
C ARG A 712 41.21 5.73 -9.65
N GLY A 713 40.48 6.54 -10.45
CA GLY A 713 41.09 7.59 -11.26
C GLY A 713 41.83 8.63 -10.43
N ILE A 714 41.22 9.14 -9.34
CA ILE A 714 41.90 10.06 -8.41
C ILE A 714 43.13 9.40 -7.78
N GLY A 715 43.02 8.14 -7.34
CA GLY A 715 44.17 7.41 -6.78
C GLY A 715 45.32 7.18 -7.78
N GLU A 716 45.03 7.07 -9.05
CA GLU A 716 46.05 6.99 -10.11
C GLU A 716 46.71 8.33 -10.35
N LEU A 717 45.95 9.45 -10.37
CA LEU A 717 46.49 10.79 -10.51
C LEU A 717 47.41 11.14 -9.34
N VAL A 718 47.00 10.87 -8.10
CA VAL A 718 47.82 11.10 -6.91
C VAL A 718 49.10 10.26 -6.94
N ARG A 719 49.04 9.00 -7.33
CA ARG A 719 50.23 8.13 -7.44
C ARG A 719 51.26 8.60 -8.47
N ARG A 720 50.82 9.23 -9.57
CA ARG A 720 51.69 9.78 -10.61
C ARG A 720 52.50 10.97 -10.07
N GLY A 721 52.04 11.66 -9.02
CA GLY A 721 52.69 12.82 -8.39
C GLY A 721 52.81 14.06 -9.32
N PRO A 722 53.19 15.23 -8.74
CA PRO A 722 53.33 16.46 -9.50
C PRO A 722 54.50 16.43 -10.51
N GLU A 723 55.52 15.63 -10.30
CA GLU A 723 56.68 15.52 -11.21
C GLU A 723 56.39 14.66 -12.46
N GLY A 724 55.37 13.77 -12.41
CA GLY A 724 54.86 13.07 -13.58
C GLY A 724 53.97 13.88 -14.47
N ARG A 725 53.59 15.10 -14.03
CA ARG A 725 52.62 16.01 -14.72
C ARG A 725 53.28 17.06 -15.60
N VAL A 726 54.57 17.34 -15.41
CA VAL A 726 55.31 18.34 -16.19
C VAL A 726 56.01 17.73 -17.42
N GLY A 727 55.45 16.78 -18.06
CA GLY A 727 56.11 16.11 -19.15
C GLY A 727 55.24 15.56 -20.27
N VAL A 728 53.97 15.92 -20.36
CA VAL A 728 53.20 15.59 -21.58
C VAL A 728 52.95 16.84 -22.40
N THR A 729 54.00 17.52 -22.73
CA THR A 729 54.11 18.14 -24.06
C THR A 729 54.32 16.99 -25.03
N ALA A 730 53.28 16.66 -25.74
CA ALA A 730 53.26 15.97 -27.03
C ALA A 730 54.58 15.35 -27.46
N THR A 731 54.91 14.12 -27.04
CA THR A 731 55.75 13.23 -27.80
C THR A 731 55.21 11.80 -27.71
N ASP A 732 54.62 11.39 -28.81
CA ASP A 732 54.47 10.01 -29.31
C ASP A 732 54.27 8.89 -28.28
N GLY A 733 53.00 8.54 -28.10
CA GLY A 733 52.56 7.34 -27.40
C GLY A 733 51.03 7.32 -27.26
N GLY A 734 50.33 7.48 -28.37
CA GLY A 734 48.88 7.36 -28.38
C GLY A 734 48.44 6.01 -27.83
N ALA A 735 47.50 6.02 -26.88
CA ALA A 735 46.80 4.80 -26.48
C ALA A 735 46.32 4.09 -27.75
N PRO A 736 46.40 2.73 -27.82
CA PRO A 736 45.99 2.04 -29.00
C PRO A 736 44.56 2.40 -29.41
N GLY A 737 44.41 3.08 -30.55
CA GLY A 737 43.11 3.53 -31.09
C GLY A 737 42.85 5.02 -31.07
N PHE A 738 43.73 5.85 -30.44
CA PHE A 738 43.59 7.32 -30.41
C PHE A 738 44.80 7.99 -31.01
N ALA A 739 44.59 8.82 -32.05
CA ALA A 739 45.61 9.61 -32.63
C ALA A 739 45.96 10.83 -31.76
N THR A 740 47.23 11.34 -31.89
CA THR A 740 47.77 12.47 -31.13
C THR A 740 47.16 13.84 -31.48
N GLY A 741 46.22 13.90 -32.43
CA GLY A 741 45.45 15.09 -32.79
C GLY A 741 44.03 14.76 -33.17
N LEU A 742 43.11 15.69 -32.94
CA LEU A 742 41.72 15.57 -33.38
C LEU A 742 41.72 15.51 -34.93
N ASP A 743 41.25 14.40 -35.46
CA ASP A 743 40.95 14.29 -36.90
C ASP A 743 39.66 15.08 -37.17
N THR A 744 39.84 16.32 -37.58
CA THR A 744 38.75 17.27 -37.83
C THR A 744 37.77 16.76 -38.87
N GLY A 745 38.25 16.00 -39.89
CA GLY A 745 37.39 15.39 -40.90
C GLY A 745 36.46 14.34 -40.34
N ARG A 746 36.95 13.52 -39.40
CA ARG A 746 36.11 12.52 -38.69
C ARG A 746 35.22 13.15 -37.63
N ALA A 747 35.68 14.18 -36.96
CA ALA A 747 34.88 14.95 -36.00
C ALA A 747 33.73 15.66 -36.71
N ASP A 748 33.98 16.31 -37.84
CA ASP A 748 32.95 16.97 -38.64
C ASP A 748 31.92 15.98 -39.23
N ALA A 749 32.36 14.78 -39.57
CA ALA A 749 31.45 13.73 -40.04
C ALA A 749 30.48 13.23 -38.99
N VAL A 750 30.81 13.33 -37.67
CA VAL A 750 29.94 12.92 -36.56
C VAL A 750 29.00 14.06 -36.11
N LEU A 751 29.36 15.33 -36.33
CA LEU A 751 28.57 16.47 -35.94
C LEU A 751 27.12 16.46 -36.43
N PRO A 752 26.78 16.05 -37.66
CA PRO A 752 25.39 15.97 -38.09
C PRO A 752 24.56 14.98 -37.26
N VAL A 753 25.17 13.83 -36.90
CA VAL A 753 24.49 12.80 -36.07
C VAL A 753 24.31 13.29 -34.66
N VAL A 754 25.32 13.95 -34.07
CA VAL A 754 25.22 14.55 -32.72
C VAL A 754 24.15 15.65 -32.68
N ARG A 755 24.10 16.52 -33.71
CA ARG A 755 23.08 17.54 -33.85
C ARG A 755 21.66 16.92 -33.97
N LEU A 756 21.52 15.85 -34.72
CA LEU A 756 20.24 15.12 -34.83
C LEU A 756 19.82 14.52 -33.48
N LEU A 757 20.74 13.89 -32.75
CA LEU A 757 20.48 13.29 -31.42
C LEU A 757 20.13 14.33 -30.35
N LEU A 758 20.74 15.53 -30.47
CA LEU A 758 20.47 16.65 -29.55
C LEU A 758 19.25 17.50 -29.98
N GLY A 759 18.54 17.12 -31.06
CA GLY A 759 17.37 17.87 -31.52
C GLY A 759 17.71 19.24 -32.14
N LEU A 760 19.00 19.51 -32.47
CA LEU A 760 19.51 20.77 -33.03
C LEU A 760 19.44 20.82 -34.58
N GLY A 761 18.56 20.02 -35.17
CA GLY A 761 18.30 20.00 -36.59
C GLY A 761 17.27 21.00 -37.06
N GLY A 762 17.63 22.26 -37.15
CA GLY A 762 16.79 23.36 -37.68
C GLY A 762 17.63 24.24 -38.62
N ALA A 763 17.22 24.24 -39.90
CA ALA A 763 17.43 25.20 -40.98
C ALA A 763 18.82 25.79 -41.13
N VAL A 764 19.55 25.40 -42.16
CA VAL A 764 20.57 26.24 -42.81
C VAL A 764 19.95 26.81 -44.08
N GLU A 765 19.59 28.06 -44.04
CA GLU A 765 19.36 28.92 -45.20
C GLU A 765 20.70 29.14 -45.93
N GLY A 766 20.62 29.04 -47.24
CA GLY A 766 21.77 29.07 -48.09
C GLY A 766 22.27 30.49 -48.36
N GLU A 767 23.55 30.56 -48.64
CA GLU A 767 24.12 31.61 -49.46
C GLU A 767 25.13 31.00 -50.49
N GLY A 768 24.96 31.44 -51.71
CA GLY A 768 25.41 30.87 -52.92
C GLY A 768 26.87 31.25 -53.31
N ALA A 769 27.38 30.54 -54.24
CA ALA A 769 28.17 31.04 -55.38
C ALA A 769 28.27 29.92 -56.43
N ALA A 770 27.84 30.23 -57.50
CA ALA A 770 27.85 30.08 -58.92
C ALA A 770 28.99 29.24 -59.59
N VAL A 771 28.53 28.66 -60.69
CA VAL A 771 29.18 28.42 -62.02
C VAL A 771 29.68 27.02 -62.31
N GLY A 772 29.06 26.47 -63.34
CA GLY A 772 29.58 25.37 -64.20
C GLY A 772 28.52 24.47 -64.80
N GLU A 773 28.10 24.88 -66.02
CA GLU A 773 27.22 24.13 -66.95
C GLU A 773 27.80 22.76 -67.32
N ALA A 774 26.94 21.77 -67.53
CA ALA A 774 26.60 21.14 -68.77
C ALA A 774 25.72 19.88 -68.66
N ASP A 775 24.58 19.97 -69.35
CA ASP A 775 23.88 18.98 -70.17
C ASP A 775 23.64 17.55 -69.64
N SER A 776 22.52 17.05 -69.64
CA SER A 776 21.39 16.80 -70.45
C SER A 776 20.63 15.51 -70.02
N VAL A 777 19.32 15.59 -70.01
CA VAL A 777 18.34 14.61 -70.53
C VAL A 777 18.12 13.28 -69.80
N GLY A 778 16.87 13.07 -69.37
CA GLY A 778 16.21 11.76 -69.33
C GLY A 778 15.33 11.43 -68.15
N ASP A 779 14.16 11.93 -68.15
CA ASP A 779 12.81 11.35 -68.13
C ASP A 779 12.56 10.09 -67.25
N ALA A 780 11.51 10.22 -66.46
CA ALA A 780 10.43 9.30 -66.18
C ALA A 780 10.44 8.37 -64.93
N ARG A 781 9.41 8.65 -64.11
CA ARG A 781 8.51 7.70 -63.41
C ARG A 781 8.92 7.07 -62.09
N SER A 782 8.22 7.51 -61.11
CA SER A 782 7.82 6.69 -59.95
C SER A 782 7.15 5.38 -60.34
N PRO A 783 7.22 4.33 -59.56
CA PRO A 783 6.22 4.10 -58.53
C PRO A 783 6.74 3.46 -57.21
N GLY A 784 5.93 3.55 -56.21
CA GLY A 784 5.87 3.19 -54.83
C GLY A 784 6.10 1.69 -54.45
N PRO A 785 5.64 1.28 -53.24
CA PRO A 785 6.49 0.66 -52.25
C PRO A 785 6.34 -0.89 -52.18
N VAL A 786 7.38 -1.60 -51.71
CA VAL A 786 7.24 -3.01 -51.21
C VAL A 786 8.30 -3.35 -50.15
N ASP A 787 7.79 -3.82 -49.03
CA ASP A 787 8.18 -4.84 -48.05
C ASP A 787 9.58 -5.46 -47.99
N ARG A 788 9.98 -5.63 -46.73
CA ARG A 788 10.68 -6.77 -46.09
C ARG A 788 12.01 -7.30 -46.63
N ALA A 789 13.03 -7.35 -45.79
CA ALA A 789 13.58 -8.59 -45.20
C ALA A 789 14.88 -8.36 -44.43
N VAL A 790 14.97 -9.02 -43.28
CA VAL A 790 16.17 -9.32 -42.49
C VAL A 790 17.13 -10.20 -43.30
N PRO A 791 18.46 -10.13 -43.11
CA PRO A 791 19.19 -11.35 -42.82
C PRO A 791 20.19 -11.27 -41.64
N ALA A 792 20.22 -12.40 -40.93
CA ALA A 792 21.26 -12.84 -40.05
C ALA A 792 22.57 -13.19 -40.79
N ASP A 793 23.63 -13.26 -40.02
CA ASP A 793 24.72 -14.24 -40.08
C ASP A 793 26.16 -13.76 -40.17
N ARG A 794 26.93 -14.31 -39.30
CA ARG A 794 28.27 -14.99 -39.35
C ARG A 794 29.45 -14.20 -38.75
N ALA A 795 30.43 -14.77 -38.09
CA ALA A 795 30.87 -16.14 -37.85
C ALA A 795 31.99 -16.14 -36.80
N GLY A 796 32.22 -17.27 -36.13
CA GLY A 796 33.40 -17.52 -35.29
C GLY A 796 34.70 -17.87 -36.06
N PRO A 797 35.74 -18.31 -35.38
CA PRO A 797 36.25 -19.69 -35.55
C PRO A 797 36.82 -20.30 -34.26
N SER A 798 36.93 -21.53 -34.09
CA SER A 798 37.40 -22.86 -34.55
C SER A 798 38.24 -23.53 -33.48
N ASP A 799 37.91 -24.65 -33.08
CA ASP A 799 38.32 -26.08 -33.08
C ASP A 799 39.74 -26.43 -32.61
N PRO A 800 40.19 -27.66 -32.22
CA PRO A 800 39.65 -28.98 -32.61
C PRO A 800 39.84 -30.16 -31.57
N GLY A 801 39.22 -31.31 -31.91
CA GLY A 801 39.70 -32.71 -31.68
C GLY A 801 38.90 -33.50 -30.63
N ASP A 802 38.50 -34.71 -30.69
CA ASP A 802 38.70 -35.83 -31.62
C ASP A 802 37.69 -36.95 -31.34
N SER A 803 37.21 -37.56 -32.41
CA SER A 803 36.94 -38.95 -32.75
C SER A 803 35.97 -39.87 -32.03
N ALA A 804 35.19 -40.51 -32.90
CA ALA A 804 34.73 -41.91 -33.05
C ALA A 804 33.46 -42.31 -32.29
N ASP A 805 32.43 -43.00 -32.79
CA ASP A 805 32.27 -43.84 -34.00
C ASP A 805 30.75 -44.10 -34.17
N LEU A 806 30.35 -44.27 -35.42
CA LEU A 806 28.99 -44.70 -35.88
C LEU A 806 28.82 -46.25 -35.74
N PRO A 807 27.63 -46.92 -35.93
CA PRO A 807 26.69 -46.69 -37.02
C PRO A 807 25.16 -46.88 -36.74
N GLY A 808 24.36 -46.35 -37.63
CA GLY A 808 22.98 -46.79 -37.86
C GLY A 808 22.93 -48.09 -38.71
N PRO A 809 21.80 -48.57 -39.28
CA PRO A 809 20.70 -47.84 -39.91
C PRO A 809 19.28 -48.47 -39.88
N ALA A 810 18.35 -47.86 -40.63
CA ALA A 810 17.23 -48.38 -41.45
C ALA A 810 15.88 -48.70 -40.75
N ASP A 811 14.88 -48.04 -41.13
CA ASP A 811 13.95 -48.07 -42.28
C ASP A 811 12.57 -48.64 -41.97
N ARG A 812 11.57 -47.87 -42.35
CA ARG A 812 10.25 -48.20 -42.98
C ARG A 812 9.07 -47.61 -42.25
N ALA A 813 8.49 -46.51 -42.80
CA ALA A 813 7.50 -46.45 -43.89
C ALA A 813 6.10 -47.00 -43.53
N GLY A 814 5.09 -46.14 -43.71
CA GLY A 814 3.68 -46.44 -43.83
C GLY A 814 2.86 -45.27 -43.16
N ALA A 815 2.45 -44.27 -43.83
CA ALA A 815 1.43 -44.03 -44.83
C ALA A 815 0.00 -44.04 -44.28
N ALA A 816 -0.63 -42.83 -44.43
CA ALA A 816 -2.09 -42.62 -44.64
C ALA A 816 -2.99 -42.81 -43.42
N GLU A 817 -3.96 -41.94 -43.07
CA GLU A 817 -4.94 -41.30 -43.95
C GLU A 817 -5.70 -40.22 -43.12
N ARG A 818 -6.02 -39.18 -43.75
CA ARG A 818 -7.01 -38.18 -43.37
C ARG A 818 -8.40 -38.77 -43.47
N VAL A 819 -9.32 -38.46 -42.55
CA VAL A 819 -10.75 -38.28 -42.88
C VAL A 819 -11.37 -37.34 -41.89
N ASN A 820 -11.82 -36.20 -42.35
CA ASN A 820 -12.95 -35.49 -41.83
C ASN A 820 -14.18 -35.94 -42.63
N PRO A 821 -15.36 -36.08 -42.11
CA PRO A 821 -16.45 -35.37 -42.74
C PRO A 821 -17.43 -34.65 -41.77
N ALA A 822 -17.83 -33.53 -42.24
CA ALA A 822 -19.09 -32.84 -41.94
C ALA A 822 -20.27 -33.68 -42.50
N GLY A 823 -21.43 -33.54 -41.83
CA GLY A 823 -22.74 -34.07 -42.29
C GLY A 823 -23.83 -33.68 -41.36
N ARG A 824 -24.45 -32.65 -41.65
CA ARG A 824 -25.86 -32.21 -41.74
C ARG A 824 -26.84 -33.38 -41.89
N ALA A 825 -28.01 -33.26 -41.21
CA ALA A 825 -29.42 -33.43 -41.66
C ALA A 825 -30.31 -33.19 -40.43
N ASP A 826 -31.11 -32.16 -40.38
CA ASP A 826 -32.42 -31.91 -41.04
C ASP A 826 -33.47 -32.94 -40.70
N SER A 827 -34.49 -32.42 -40.09
CA SER A 827 -35.95 -32.45 -40.41
C SER A 827 -36.71 -31.95 -39.18
N ALA A 828 -37.33 -30.81 -39.24
CA ALA A 828 -38.55 -30.44 -39.92
C ALA A 828 -39.82 -31.11 -39.32
N GLU A 829 -40.64 -30.26 -39.01
CA GLU A 829 -42.08 -30.02 -39.27
C GLU A 829 -42.91 -30.00 -38.00
N SER A 830 -43.89 -29.21 -37.77
CA SER A 830 -44.63 -28.19 -38.49
C SER A 830 -45.54 -27.47 -37.48
N ALA A 831 -45.69 -26.19 -37.65
CA ALA A 831 -46.93 -25.47 -38.00
C ALA A 831 -48.11 -25.75 -37.06
N ASP A 832 -48.73 -24.70 -36.51
CA ASP A 832 -49.72 -23.89 -37.18
C ASP A 832 -50.16 -22.69 -36.28
N ARG A 833 -50.05 -21.50 -36.74
CA ARG A 833 -51.01 -20.40 -36.98
C ARG A 833 -52.35 -20.50 -36.25
N THR A 834 -52.73 -19.42 -35.64
CA THR A 834 -53.69 -18.37 -36.06
C THR A 834 -53.79 -17.38 -34.90
N ASP A 835 -53.48 -16.10 -35.09
CA ASP A 835 -54.18 -15.01 -35.81
C ASP A 835 -55.41 -14.47 -35.06
N SER A 836 -55.42 -13.18 -35.02
CA SER A 836 -56.50 -12.17 -34.88
C SER A 836 -56.53 -11.48 -33.52
N ALA A 837 -56.00 -10.29 -33.52
CA ALA A 837 -56.57 -9.00 -33.96
C ALA A 837 -57.78 -8.55 -33.09
N ASP A 838 -57.57 -7.45 -32.58
CA ASP A 838 -58.20 -6.17 -32.81
C ASP A 838 -59.05 -5.55 -31.68
N ARG A 839 -58.66 -4.34 -31.43
CA ARG A 839 -59.48 -3.14 -31.24
C ARG A 839 -60.04 -2.77 -29.85
N THR A 840 -59.48 -1.63 -29.52
CA THR A 840 -60.24 -0.33 -29.40
C THR A 840 -61.10 -0.14 -28.18
N GLY A 841 -60.86 1.00 -27.64
CA GLY A 841 -61.83 1.89 -27.12
C GLY A 841 -61.45 2.43 -25.77
N SER A 842 -60.77 3.57 -25.72
CA SER A 842 -61.35 4.88 -25.74
C SER A 842 -62.19 5.21 -24.50
N ALA A 843 -61.61 6.17 -23.84
CA ALA A 843 -62.27 7.41 -23.43
C ALA A 843 -63.07 7.36 -22.13
N ASP A 844 -62.72 8.26 -21.39
CA ASP A 844 -63.44 9.46 -20.92
C ASP A 844 -63.96 9.39 -19.47
N SER A 845 -63.44 10.37 -18.89
CA SER A 845 -63.98 11.57 -18.28
C SER A 845 -64.51 11.48 -16.86
N ALA A 846 -63.90 12.39 -16.18
CA ALA A 846 -64.58 13.43 -15.43
C ALA A 846 -65.40 12.96 -14.23
N ASP A 847 -65.41 13.56 -13.18
CA ASP A 847 -65.43 14.96 -12.76
C ASP A 847 -65.80 15.00 -11.28
N ARG A 848 -65.20 15.96 -10.59
CA ARG A 848 -65.82 16.77 -9.51
C ARG A 848 -66.44 16.06 -8.34
N THR A 849 -66.33 16.56 -7.17
CA THR A 849 -66.38 17.84 -6.51
C THR A 849 -66.07 17.57 -5.03
N ASP A 850 -65.25 18.36 -4.43
CA ASP A 850 -65.62 19.58 -3.67
C ASP A 850 -66.12 19.37 -2.24
N SER A 851 -65.58 20.19 -1.45
CA SER A 851 -66.05 20.86 -0.20
C SER A 851 -65.35 20.36 1.07
N ALA A 852 -64.41 21.16 1.52
CA ALA A 852 -64.60 22.32 2.38
C ALA A 852 -65.24 21.95 3.73
N ASP A 853 -64.64 22.23 4.81
CA ASP A 853 -64.53 23.51 5.51
C ASP A 853 -64.13 23.37 6.96
N ARG A 854 -63.36 24.33 7.43
CA ARG A 854 -63.32 24.99 8.74
C ARG A 854 -62.65 24.31 9.89
N ALA A 855 -61.55 24.91 10.28
CA ALA A 855 -61.33 26.22 10.96
C ALA A 855 -61.47 26.14 12.46
N GLY A 856 -60.50 26.72 13.13
CA GLY A 856 -60.48 27.11 14.49
C GLY A 856 -59.11 26.94 15.10
N ALA A 857 -58.11 27.76 14.95
CA ALA A 857 -57.88 29.10 15.55
C ALA A 857 -58.11 29.14 17.06
N ALA A 858 -57.00 29.23 17.76
CA ALA A 858 -56.73 30.27 18.73
C ALA A 858 -55.44 30.01 19.52
N ASP A 859 -54.45 30.80 19.26
CA ASP A 859 -53.56 31.41 20.25
C ASP A 859 -54.40 32.43 21.05
N PRO A 860 -54.00 32.98 22.21
CA PRO A 860 -52.68 33.46 22.59
C PRO A 860 -52.32 33.49 24.10
N ALA A 861 -51.06 33.81 24.30
CA ALA A 861 -50.54 34.87 25.16
C ALA A 861 -50.32 34.67 26.67
N GLU A 862 -49.18 35.19 27.02
CA GLU A 862 -48.79 36.02 28.19
C GLU A 862 -48.60 35.29 29.52
N SER A 863 -47.63 35.58 30.32
CA SER A 863 -46.71 36.68 30.50
C SER A 863 -45.65 36.32 31.56
N ALA A 864 -44.47 36.84 31.39
CA ALA A 864 -43.73 37.67 32.33
C ALA A 864 -43.53 37.12 33.75
N ASP A 865 -42.43 37.15 34.35
CA ASP A 865 -41.44 38.22 34.61
C ASP A 865 -40.51 37.83 35.75
N ARG A 866 -39.33 38.43 35.72
CA ARG A 866 -38.40 38.80 36.83
C ARG A 866 -37.39 37.76 37.33
N ALA A 867 -36.13 37.96 36.94
CA ALA A 867 -35.14 38.93 37.45
C ALA A 867 -34.53 38.55 38.79
N GLY A 868 -33.18 38.52 38.76
CA GLY A 868 -32.36 38.53 39.96
C GLY A 868 -30.95 38.06 39.65
N THR A 869 -30.12 38.87 39.00
CA THR A 869 -28.85 39.47 39.46
C THR A 869 -28.19 38.83 40.68
N SER A 870 -26.91 38.37 40.51
CA SER A 870 -25.77 39.02 41.19
C SER A 870 -24.52 38.14 41.15
N ALA A 871 -23.48 38.54 40.44
CA ALA A 871 -22.16 38.93 40.93
C ALA A 871 -21.19 37.85 41.42
N VAL A 872 -20.09 37.84 40.70
CA VAL A 872 -18.71 37.38 41.03
C VAL A 872 -18.20 38.04 42.34
N PRO A 873 -17.28 37.45 43.12
CA PRO A 873 -15.87 37.77 42.87
C PRO A 873 -14.86 36.63 43.14
N VAL A 874 -13.85 36.59 42.29
CA VAL A 874 -12.38 36.78 42.51
C VAL A 874 -11.81 36.37 43.90
N GLY A 875 -10.82 35.50 43.85
CA GLY A 875 -9.92 35.22 44.97
C GLY A 875 -8.73 34.38 44.58
N CYS A 876 -7.61 35.03 44.22
CA CYS A 876 -6.25 34.49 44.17
C CYS A 876 -5.82 33.89 45.50
N ALA A 877 -5.04 32.77 45.48
CA ALA A 877 -3.92 32.61 46.39
C ALA A 877 -2.91 31.59 45.82
N VAL A 878 -1.76 32.09 45.58
CA VAL A 878 -0.41 31.49 45.43
C VAL A 878 -0.05 30.70 46.67
N ASN A 879 0.61 29.54 46.55
CA ASN A 879 1.78 29.14 47.33
C ASN A 879 2.54 27.95 46.70
N GLU A 880 3.76 28.21 46.32
CA GLU A 880 4.91 27.31 46.23
C GLU A 880 5.57 27.18 47.61
N PRO A 881 6.72 26.45 47.74
CA PRO A 881 7.00 25.03 47.74
C PRO A 881 7.62 24.56 49.09
N VAL A 882 7.79 23.26 49.29
CA VAL A 882 8.82 22.73 50.23
C VAL A 882 9.42 21.46 49.69
N GLU A 883 10.70 21.53 49.40
CA GLU A 883 11.69 20.43 49.40
C GLU A 883 11.69 19.71 50.75
N VAL A 884 12.04 18.42 50.75
CA VAL A 884 13.16 17.83 51.52
C VAL A 884 13.19 16.28 51.35
N ASP A 885 14.33 15.79 50.79
CA ASP A 885 15.12 14.56 51.02
C ASP A 885 14.49 13.32 51.72
N ALA A 886 14.56 12.18 51.04
CA ALA A 886 15.44 11.08 51.32
C ALA A 886 15.34 10.01 50.20
#